data_27f7927c753d1aa7e8d84a7f535c06f5
#
_entry.id   27f7927c753d1aa7e8d84a7f535c06f5
#
_cell.length_a   1.000
_cell.length_b   1.000
_cell.length_c   1.000
_cell.angle_alpha   90.00
_cell.angle_beta   90.00
_cell.angle_gamma   90.00
#
_symmetry.space_group_name_H-M   'P 1'
#
loop_
_entity.id
_entity.type
_entity.pdbx_description
1 polymer ?
#
loop_
_entity_poly.entity_id
_entity_poly.type
_entity_poly.pdbx_seq_one_letter_code
_entity_poly.pdbx_strand_id
1 'polypeptide(L)'
;MPARPIPELLAPAGTLEAVRAAVANGADAVYCGASRFNARDDGAQLTLDELEQACLIAHERGARIYLTLNILIKPAELPEALAYLGECIDRGIDAAIVQDVGLIRLIQRVYPTFEVHGSTQMTVHDVAGARVMARLGIDRVVLARENTLADIREIRAAVPDLGLETFIHGALCISYSGQCYMSGMISERSANRGSCAQSCRKDYVLRDATTGAELDRGYLISAKDLGAWEHLDAIAEAGVGCLKIEGRKKKPEFVATVTRGYRDFLAQVERGTFAPPTFEEVQPLVQIFSRGSTGGMYGGREGRSYITRTQPDNRGVELGVVTGFVDGEVLVEVHAPIAERDGLGFEPPAGGHLESTGFAAGAVRTLSERDGVWRQAIRARHRVPIGWRVVRSSQAALIERARASFADVGREARRRRQPLAVRAFGSAGAPLKAIVTAGDLEVTVRSEVPLAAATSRALDVAQLREQFGRLGETPFVLADLDAQGVASGLFLPVRELNRMRQAAVEELLVQRDWAREAAEATRGMLIDHAVAHVGEAAPAAPTVAADAATDRLRLVAEVWRIEDAEAAIAAGADEVVLDPFLRHPFPSVAAVQAMRERAAAAGVTVRLRTPTIVRPADRRKLDKWLALGTPVLSGHVGLVHELAAAGRDVVADYAANCFNAHTAAELFALGATGVTPSVELTTEELGEVVRPWGGTGFEVVVFGRPEGMTLEHCVLNAAFDRTPTHCRDLCTRAHPDTRLEDPAGYEFPVATDYACRNRLLHSRPIDGTEFLPRLAGAGIRRFRLLFNVPGDRVAEVTAAYREALDGVAAGGTPGRAVRALLGDRFTRGHFARAV
;
A
#
# COMPACT_ATOMS: atom_id res chain seq x y z
N MET A 1 21.54 -32.54 1.25
CA MET A 1 21.44 -31.42 2.20
C MET A 1 20.00 -31.35 2.66
N PRO A 2 19.66 -30.99 3.89
CA PRO A 2 18.29 -30.74 4.25
C PRO A 2 17.73 -29.64 3.33
N ALA A 3 16.45 -29.75 2.92
CA ALA A 3 15.79 -28.75 2.10
C ALA A 3 15.85 -27.39 2.80
N ARG A 4 16.23 -26.35 2.08
CA ARG A 4 16.30 -24.99 2.60
C ARG A 4 14.87 -24.42 2.71
N PRO A 5 14.48 -23.80 3.83
CA PRO A 5 13.18 -23.16 3.90
C PRO A 5 13.08 -22.05 2.84
N ILE A 6 12.07 -22.15 1.98
CA ILE A 6 11.78 -21.14 0.97
C ILE A 6 10.77 -20.12 1.51
N PRO A 7 10.87 -18.85 1.09
CA PRO A 7 9.86 -17.85 1.42
C PRO A 7 8.47 -18.20 0.87
N GLU A 8 7.43 -17.77 1.58
CA GLU A 8 6.04 -17.80 1.11
C GLU A 8 5.89 -17.02 -0.19
N LEU A 9 5.24 -17.57 -1.19
CA LEU A 9 4.91 -16.87 -2.45
C LEU A 9 3.51 -16.27 -2.36
N LEU A 10 3.43 -14.94 -2.28
CA LEU A 10 2.21 -14.17 -2.13
C LEU A 10 1.76 -13.58 -3.47
N ALA A 11 0.67 -14.10 -4.02
CA ALA A 11 0.12 -13.69 -5.31
C ALA A 11 -1.02 -12.67 -5.18
N PRO A 12 -1.21 -11.77 -6.16
CA PRO A 12 -2.29 -10.79 -6.17
C PRO A 12 -3.59 -11.38 -6.71
N ALA A 13 -4.74 -10.93 -6.19
CA ALA A 13 -6.02 -11.18 -6.82
C ALA A 13 -6.95 -9.96 -6.73
N GLY A 14 -7.55 -9.57 -7.86
CA GLY A 14 -8.60 -8.56 -7.93
C GLY A 14 -9.97 -9.16 -8.24
N THR A 15 -10.03 -10.44 -8.62
CA THR A 15 -11.24 -11.18 -8.93
C THR A 15 -11.14 -12.61 -8.41
N LEU A 16 -12.27 -13.28 -8.24
CA LEU A 16 -12.31 -14.69 -7.84
C LEU A 16 -11.55 -15.59 -8.83
N GLU A 17 -11.61 -15.27 -10.12
CA GLU A 17 -10.86 -16.00 -11.16
C GLU A 17 -9.34 -15.84 -10.98
N ALA A 18 -8.88 -14.66 -10.55
CA ALA A 18 -7.48 -14.43 -10.23
C ALA A 18 -7.03 -15.23 -8.98
N VAL A 19 -7.91 -15.43 -7.98
CA VAL A 19 -7.64 -16.33 -6.85
C VAL A 19 -7.43 -17.76 -7.35
N ARG A 20 -8.32 -18.26 -8.21
CA ARG A 20 -8.18 -19.59 -8.83
C ARG A 20 -6.85 -19.73 -9.58
N ALA A 21 -6.50 -18.70 -10.36
CA ALA A 21 -5.25 -18.64 -11.09
C ALA A 21 -4.01 -18.70 -10.18
N ALA A 22 -4.03 -17.97 -9.07
CA ALA A 22 -2.95 -17.92 -8.10
C ALA A 22 -2.70 -19.29 -7.45
N VAL A 23 -3.75 -19.86 -6.84
CA VAL A 23 -3.62 -21.14 -6.10
C VAL A 23 -3.34 -22.33 -7.02
N ALA A 24 -3.87 -22.33 -8.25
CA ALA A 24 -3.58 -23.36 -9.24
C ALA A 24 -2.11 -23.37 -9.69
N ASN A 25 -1.45 -22.24 -9.61
CA ASN A 25 -0.07 -22.05 -10.06
C ASN A 25 0.95 -21.95 -8.93
N GLY A 26 0.56 -22.34 -7.71
CA GLY A 26 1.47 -22.56 -6.59
C GLY A 26 1.70 -21.36 -5.68
N ALA A 27 0.73 -20.45 -5.56
CA ALA A 27 0.75 -19.45 -4.50
C ALA A 27 0.52 -20.10 -3.12
N ASP A 28 1.35 -19.73 -2.13
CA ASP A 28 1.15 -20.13 -0.72
C ASP A 28 0.14 -19.22 -0.03
N ALA A 29 0.03 -17.98 -0.50
CA ALA A 29 -0.98 -17.04 -0.05
C ALA A 29 -1.44 -16.13 -1.20
N VAL A 30 -2.64 -15.58 -1.06
CA VAL A 30 -3.22 -14.63 -2.02
C VAL A 30 -3.67 -13.39 -1.27
N TYR A 31 -3.27 -12.20 -1.75
CA TYR A 31 -3.80 -10.97 -1.21
C TYR A 31 -4.83 -10.34 -2.14
N CYS A 32 -5.94 -9.91 -1.58
CA CYS A 32 -7.04 -9.31 -2.32
C CYS A 32 -7.61 -8.10 -1.60
N GLY A 33 -8.33 -7.26 -2.33
CA GLY A 33 -9.21 -6.24 -1.77
C GLY A 33 -10.65 -6.74 -1.84
N ALA A 34 -11.44 -6.46 -0.84
CA ALA A 34 -12.87 -6.55 -0.92
C ALA A 34 -13.43 -5.10 -0.97
N SER A 35 -14.72 -4.93 -1.12
CA SER A 35 -15.41 -3.72 -1.61
C SER A 35 -15.02 -2.36 -0.99
N ARG A 36 -14.23 -2.30 0.11
CA ARG A 36 -13.93 -1.06 0.84
C ARG A 36 -12.49 -1.01 1.38
N PHE A 37 -12.03 0.20 1.72
CA PHE A 37 -10.83 0.50 2.52
C PHE A 37 -9.51 -0.07 1.98
N ASN A 38 -9.33 -0.15 0.67
CA ASN A 38 -8.10 -0.67 0.09
C ASN A 38 -7.46 0.27 -0.93
N ALA A 39 -6.14 0.13 -1.14
CA ALA A 39 -5.33 1.00 -1.98
C ALA A 39 -5.54 0.82 -3.51
N ARG A 40 -6.65 0.22 -3.94
CA ARG A 40 -7.03 0.04 -5.36
C ARG A 40 -8.54 0.23 -5.54
N ASP A 41 -9.08 1.29 -4.96
CA ASP A 41 -10.49 1.59 -4.92
C ASP A 41 -11.16 1.64 -6.32
N ASP A 42 -10.44 2.15 -7.31
CA ASP A 42 -10.88 2.20 -8.73
C ASP A 42 -10.77 0.84 -9.47
N GLY A 43 -10.49 -0.27 -8.81
CA GLY A 43 -10.24 -1.58 -9.44
C GLY A 43 -11.34 -2.62 -9.21
N ALA A 44 -11.25 -3.74 -9.92
CA ALA A 44 -12.04 -4.92 -9.59
C ALA A 44 -11.74 -5.36 -8.15
N GLN A 45 -12.78 -5.67 -7.40
CA GLN A 45 -12.74 -6.04 -6.00
C GLN A 45 -13.70 -7.19 -5.77
N LEU A 46 -13.38 -8.04 -4.80
CA LEU A 46 -14.27 -9.13 -4.42
C LEU A 46 -15.46 -8.57 -3.64
N THR A 47 -16.66 -9.07 -3.92
CA THR A 47 -17.78 -8.96 -2.99
C THR A 47 -17.48 -9.80 -1.74
N LEU A 48 -18.23 -9.59 -0.67
CA LEU A 48 -18.07 -10.41 0.55
C LEU A 48 -18.37 -11.91 0.27
N ASP A 49 -19.31 -12.21 -0.60
CA ASP A 49 -19.61 -13.59 -1.00
C ASP A 49 -18.50 -14.20 -1.85
N GLU A 50 -17.90 -13.42 -2.76
CA GLU A 50 -16.72 -13.86 -3.51
C GLU A 50 -15.49 -14.02 -2.60
N LEU A 51 -15.37 -13.21 -1.54
CA LEU A 51 -14.31 -13.35 -0.54
C LEU A 51 -14.45 -14.68 0.22
N GLU A 52 -15.66 -15.05 0.65
CA GLU A 52 -15.93 -16.36 1.25
C GLU A 52 -15.52 -17.50 0.31
N GLN A 53 -15.93 -17.42 -0.96
CA GLN A 53 -15.52 -18.40 -1.98
C GLN A 53 -14.00 -18.43 -2.19
N ALA A 54 -13.34 -17.27 -2.18
CA ALA A 54 -11.89 -17.16 -2.29
C ALA A 54 -11.19 -17.89 -1.14
N CYS A 55 -11.67 -17.69 0.11
CA CYS A 55 -11.15 -18.38 1.28
C CYS A 55 -11.33 -19.90 1.17
N LEU A 56 -12.50 -20.37 0.77
CA LEU A 56 -12.76 -21.78 0.57
C LEU A 56 -11.81 -22.41 -0.46
N ILE A 57 -11.67 -21.78 -1.63
CA ILE A 57 -10.81 -22.26 -2.71
C ILE A 57 -9.34 -22.30 -2.31
N ALA A 58 -8.88 -21.25 -1.60
CA ALA A 58 -7.49 -21.14 -1.15
C ALA A 58 -7.20 -22.21 -0.07
N HIS A 59 -8.04 -22.30 0.96
CA HIS A 59 -7.86 -23.24 2.07
C HIS A 59 -7.92 -24.72 1.64
N GLU A 60 -8.76 -25.08 0.66
CA GLU A 60 -8.76 -26.43 0.07
C GLU A 60 -7.39 -26.84 -0.51
N ARG A 61 -6.57 -25.84 -0.87
CA ARG A 61 -5.25 -26.04 -1.46
C ARG A 61 -4.10 -25.68 -0.51
N GLY A 62 -4.41 -25.44 0.77
CA GLY A 62 -3.45 -25.06 1.79
C GLY A 62 -2.89 -23.63 1.66
N ALA A 63 -3.50 -22.80 0.82
CA ALA A 63 -3.11 -21.39 0.66
C ALA A 63 -3.92 -20.49 1.58
N ARG A 64 -3.36 -19.33 1.97
CA ARG A 64 -3.95 -18.34 2.86
C ARG A 64 -4.53 -17.14 2.07
N ILE A 65 -5.49 -16.44 2.67
CA ILE A 65 -6.08 -15.20 2.11
C ILE A 65 -5.78 -14.02 3.00
N TYR A 66 -5.12 -12.99 2.44
CA TYR A 66 -4.80 -11.73 3.14
C TYR A 66 -5.63 -10.58 2.59
N LEU A 67 -6.44 -9.97 3.46
CA LEU A 67 -7.24 -8.81 3.09
C LEU A 67 -6.39 -7.55 3.07
N THR A 68 -6.47 -6.74 2.02
CA THR A 68 -5.88 -5.40 2.04
C THR A 68 -6.86 -4.39 2.66
N LEU A 69 -6.49 -3.87 3.81
CA LEU A 69 -7.14 -2.75 4.52
C LEU A 69 -6.10 -1.63 4.66
N ASN A 70 -5.45 -1.31 3.54
CA ASN A 70 -4.18 -0.59 3.50
C ASN A 70 -4.31 0.83 2.96
N ILE A 71 -5.25 1.57 3.52
CA ILE A 71 -5.38 3.02 3.36
C ILE A 71 -5.33 3.70 4.73
N LEU A 72 -5.14 5.02 4.74
CA LEU A 72 -5.30 5.83 5.94
C LEU A 72 -6.80 6.02 6.22
N ILE A 73 -7.21 5.85 7.47
CA ILE A 73 -8.62 5.86 7.86
C ILE A 73 -8.97 7.19 8.55
N LYS A 74 -10.01 7.85 8.08
CA LYS A 74 -10.53 9.08 8.67
C LYS A 74 -11.24 8.81 9.99
N PRO A 75 -11.35 9.80 10.89
CA PRO A 75 -11.98 9.59 12.20
C PRO A 75 -13.37 8.96 12.13
N ALA A 76 -14.22 9.46 11.25
CA ALA A 76 -15.60 8.97 11.10
C ALA A 76 -15.70 7.55 10.49
N GLU A 77 -14.65 7.06 9.82
CA GLU A 77 -14.63 5.76 9.14
C GLU A 77 -14.16 4.61 10.04
N LEU A 78 -13.54 4.91 11.20
CA LEU A 78 -12.93 3.90 12.08
C LEU A 78 -13.91 2.82 12.53
N PRO A 79 -15.13 3.13 13.02
CA PRO A 79 -16.09 2.12 13.43
C PRO A 79 -16.47 1.19 12.26
N GLU A 80 -16.73 1.77 11.10
CA GLU A 80 -17.10 1.04 9.89
C GLU A 80 -15.97 0.13 9.38
N ALA A 81 -14.72 0.62 9.40
CA ALA A 81 -13.56 -0.17 8.99
C ALA A 81 -13.35 -1.40 9.90
N LEU A 82 -13.55 -1.25 11.21
CA LEU A 82 -13.46 -2.36 12.17
C LEU A 82 -14.62 -3.35 12.01
N ALA A 83 -15.85 -2.87 11.86
CA ALA A 83 -17.01 -3.72 11.61
C ALA A 83 -16.84 -4.53 10.32
N TYR A 84 -16.41 -3.85 9.24
CA TYR A 84 -16.12 -4.48 7.96
C TYR A 84 -15.01 -5.54 8.04
N LEU A 85 -13.94 -5.27 8.79
CA LEU A 85 -12.91 -6.28 9.06
C LEU A 85 -13.51 -7.51 9.76
N GLY A 86 -14.38 -7.31 10.75
CA GLY A 86 -15.07 -8.40 11.41
C GLY A 86 -15.89 -9.26 10.47
N GLU A 87 -16.63 -8.64 9.54
CA GLU A 87 -17.37 -9.37 8.51
C GLU A 87 -16.44 -10.17 7.59
N CYS A 88 -15.26 -9.67 7.27
CA CYS A 88 -14.26 -10.38 6.47
C CYS A 88 -13.62 -11.54 7.24
N ILE A 89 -13.36 -11.37 8.56
CA ILE A 89 -12.87 -12.45 9.44
C ILE A 89 -13.88 -13.59 9.51
N ASP A 90 -15.15 -13.27 9.64
CA ASP A 90 -16.24 -14.27 9.68
C ASP A 90 -16.33 -15.10 8.37
N ARG A 91 -15.81 -14.55 7.26
CA ARG A 91 -15.72 -15.24 5.95
C ARG A 91 -14.43 -16.04 5.75
N GLY A 92 -13.52 -15.97 6.72
CA GLY A 92 -12.36 -16.85 6.80
C GLY A 92 -11.06 -16.26 6.25
N ILE A 93 -10.88 -14.94 6.21
CA ILE A 93 -9.56 -14.36 5.91
C ILE A 93 -8.56 -14.70 7.02
N ASP A 94 -7.29 -14.86 6.65
CA ASP A 94 -6.23 -15.28 7.58
C ASP A 94 -5.45 -14.11 8.18
N ALA A 95 -5.33 -12.99 7.49
CA ALA A 95 -4.65 -11.79 7.95
C ALA A 95 -5.15 -10.53 7.24
N ALA A 96 -4.83 -9.35 7.78
CA ALA A 96 -5.05 -8.07 7.13
C ALA A 96 -3.73 -7.31 6.92
N ILE A 97 -3.59 -6.70 5.74
CA ILE A 97 -2.48 -5.81 5.40
C ILE A 97 -2.94 -4.38 5.65
N VAL A 98 -2.36 -3.69 6.62
CA VAL A 98 -2.83 -2.41 7.16
C VAL A 98 -1.74 -1.34 7.03
N GLN A 99 -2.14 -0.08 6.73
CA GLN A 99 -1.24 1.07 6.69
C GLN A 99 -1.37 1.94 7.93
N ASP A 100 -2.59 2.18 8.40
CA ASP A 100 -2.91 3.12 9.47
C ASP A 100 -2.51 2.57 10.83
N VAL A 101 -1.60 3.25 11.53
CA VAL A 101 -1.06 2.82 12.83
C VAL A 101 -2.15 2.81 13.91
N GLY A 102 -3.05 3.80 13.89
CA GLY A 102 -4.18 3.86 14.83
C GLY A 102 -5.15 2.70 14.62
N LEU A 103 -5.44 2.37 13.34
CA LEU A 103 -6.26 1.21 13.01
C LEU A 103 -5.61 -0.11 13.47
N ILE A 104 -4.29 -0.27 13.34
CA ILE A 104 -3.58 -1.45 13.85
C ILE A 104 -3.86 -1.64 15.35
N ARG A 105 -3.74 -0.58 16.14
CA ARG A 105 -4.04 -0.64 17.58
C ARG A 105 -5.49 -0.99 17.87
N LEU A 106 -6.41 -0.43 17.11
CA LEU A 106 -7.83 -0.75 17.26
C LEU A 106 -8.12 -2.21 16.88
N ILE A 107 -7.52 -2.73 15.82
CA ILE A 107 -7.63 -4.15 15.46
C ILE A 107 -7.13 -5.03 16.59
N GLN A 108 -5.97 -4.75 17.15
CA GLN A 108 -5.41 -5.53 18.28
C GLN A 108 -6.28 -5.50 19.54
N ARG A 109 -7.04 -4.41 19.77
CA ARG A 109 -7.99 -4.33 20.88
C ARG A 109 -9.28 -5.12 20.63
N VAL A 110 -9.82 -5.03 19.41
CA VAL A 110 -11.12 -5.64 19.07
C VAL A 110 -10.94 -7.11 18.63
N TYR A 111 -9.82 -7.44 17.98
CA TYR A 111 -9.49 -8.77 17.45
C TYR A 111 -8.08 -9.20 17.87
N PRO A 112 -7.83 -9.46 19.17
CA PRO A 112 -6.48 -9.59 19.73
C PRO A 112 -5.65 -10.77 19.20
N THR A 113 -6.28 -11.77 18.59
CA THR A 113 -5.60 -12.96 18.02
C THR A 113 -5.49 -12.90 16.48
N PHE A 114 -5.99 -11.84 15.87
CA PHE A 114 -5.99 -11.72 14.41
C PHE A 114 -4.66 -11.20 13.90
N GLU A 115 -4.11 -11.86 12.89
CA GLU A 115 -2.80 -11.56 12.29
C GLU A 115 -2.83 -10.26 11.49
N VAL A 116 -1.88 -9.35 11.75
CA VAL A 116 -1.78 -8.04 11.12
C VAL A 116 -0.43 -7.86 10.44
N HIS A 117 -0.46 -7.53 9.15
CA HIS A 117 0.72 -7.22 8.36
C HIS A 117 0.81 -5.72 8.09
N GLY A 118 1.97 -5.12 8.33
CA GLY A 118 2.24 -3.73 7.98
C GLY A 118 2.41 -3.57 6.47
N SER A 119 1.64 -2.66 5.87
CA SER A 119 1.72 -2.36 4.44
C SER A 119 3.05 -1.69 4.06
N THR A 120 3.51 -1.85 2.81
CA THR A 120 4.63 -1.09 2.25
C THR A 120 4.41 0.44 2.34
N GLN A 121 3.16 0.88 2.44
CA GLN A 121 2.80 2.29 2.62
C GLN A 121 3.16 2.84 4.02
N MET A 122 3.60 2.00 4.95
CA MET A 122 4.20 2.44 6.22
C MET A 122 5.65 2.91 6.06
N THR A 123 6.22 2.82 4.86
CA THR A 123 7.54 3.35 4.47
C THR A 123 8.70 2.77 5.28
N VAL A 124 8.63 1.49 5.65
CA VAL A 124 9.69 0.84 6.44
C VAL A 124 10.89 0.51 5.54
N HIS A 125 11.98 1.24 5.75
CA HIS A 125 13.16 1.17 4.89
C HIS A 125 14.48 1.06 5.65
N ASP A 126 14.44 1.05 7.00
CA ASP A 126 15.61 0.95 7.87
C ASP A 126 15.31 0.22 9.18
N VAL A 127 16.36 0.05 9.99
CA VAL A 127 16.29 -0.62 11.29
C VAL A 127 15.37 0.12 12.29
N ALA A 128 15.41 1.45 12.29
CA ALA A 128 14.62 2.23 13.25
C ALA A 128 13.12 2.09 12.98
N GLY A 129 12.71 2.13 11.71
CA GLY A 129 11.34 1.86 11.30
C GLY A 129 10.90 0.43 11.64
N ALA A 130 11.74 -0.56 11.34
CA ALA A 130 11.44 -1.97 11.64
C ALA A 130 11.27 -2.25 13.14
N ARG A 131 12.07 -1.60 14.00
CA ARG A 131 11.92 -1.70 15.46
C ARG A 131 10.59 -1.15 15.95
N VAL A 132 10.11 -0.05 15.36
CA VAL A 132 8.77 0.48 15.69
C VAL A 132 7.69 -0.52 15.27
N MET A 133 7.82 -1.16 14.11
CA MET A 133 6.86 -2.20 13.67
C MET A 133 6.84 -3.38 14.65
N ALA A 134 8.00 -3.87 15.08
CA ALA A 134 8.09 -4.92 16.10
C ALA A 134 7.45 -4.47 17.43
N ARG A 135 7.69 -3.21 17.87
CA ARG A 135 7.06 -2.63 19.07
C ARG A 135 5.53 -2.50 18.93
N LEU A 136 5.03 -2.22 17.74
CA LEU A 136 3.59 -2.21 17.47
C LEU A 136 2.97 -3.60 17.55
N GLY A 137 3.78 -4.67 17.60
CA GLY A 137 3.30 -6.04 17.72
C GLY A 137 2.63 -6.55 16.44
N ILE A 138 3.05 -6.07 15.27
CA ILE A 138 2.60 -6.64 14.00
C ILE A 138 3.41 -7.90 13.67
N ASP A 139 2.76 -8.85 13.00
CA ASP A 139 3.36 -10.16 12.71
C ASP A 139 4.36 -10.10 11.56
N ARG A 140 4.12 -9.22 10.58
CA ARG A 140 4.91 -9.08 9.35
C ARG A 140 4.89 -7.65 8.86
N VAL A 141 5.96 -7.19 8.19
CA VAL A 141 6.03 -5.90 7.52
C VAL A 141 6.50 -6.03 6.07
N VAL A 142 5.80 -5.32 5.18
CA VAL A 142 6.24 -5.18 3.79
C VAL A 142 7.25 -4.04 3.70
N LEU A 143 8.49 -4.39 3.40
CA LEU A 143 9.58 -3.42 3.28
C LEU A 143 9.38 -2.47 2.09
N ALA A 144 9.99 -1.29 2.17
CA ALA A 144 10.04 -0.36 1.06
C ALA A 144 10.74 -1.00 -0.15
N ARG A 145 10.26 -0.68 -1.35
CA ARG A 145 10.77 -1.24 -2.62
C ARG A 145 12.15 -0.73 -3.00
N GLU A 146 12.61 0.28 -2.29
CA GLU A 146 13.90 0.93 -2.45
C GLU A 146 15.01 0.27 -1.63
N ASN A 147 14.70 -0.72 -0.79
CA ASN A 147 15.68 -1.43 0.01
C ASN A 147 16.63 -2.27 -0.86
N THR A 148 17.93 -2.17 -0.57
CA THR A 148 18.95 -3.07 -1.10
C THR A 148 19.01 -4.36 -0.27
N LEU A 149 19.66 -5.39 -0.80
CA LEU A 149 19.94 -6.62 -0.03
C LEU A 149 20.73 -6.34 1.25
N ALA A 150 21.60 -5.33 1.25
CA ALA A 150 22.35 -4.92 2.44
C ALA A 150 21.43 -4.36 3.52
N ASP A 151 20.51 -3.46 3.15
CA ASP A 151 19.52 -2.89 4.08
C ASP A 151 18.62 -3.98 4.68
N ILE A 152 18.18 -4.95 3.87
CA ILE A 152 17.33 -6.06 4.32
C ILE A 152 18.07 -6.92 5.35
N ARG A 153 19.36 -7.25 5.11
CA ARG A 153 20.18 -8.03 6.06
C ARG A 153 20.36 -7.28 7.38
N GLU A 154 20.57 -5.95 7.34
CA GLU A 154 20.71 -5.12 8.53
C GLU A 154 19.39 -5.06 9.33
N ILE A 155 18.26 -4.91 8.65
CA ILE A 155 16.92 -4.97 9.27
C ILE A 155 16.71 -6.36 9.91
N ARG A 156 16.93 -7.45 9.17
CA ARG A 156 16.77 -8.82 9.68
C ARG A 156 17.61 -9.06 10.94
N ALA A 157 18.86 -8.60 10.95
CA ALA A 157 19.74 -8.76 12.11
C ALA A 157 19.23 -8.00 13.34
N ALA A 158 18.57 -6.86 13.14
CA ALA A 158 18.07 -6.00 14.21
C ALA A 158 16.70 -6.42 14.77
N VAL A 159 15.88 -7.11 13.99
CA VAL A 159 14.50 -7.56 14.35
C VAL A 159 14.28 -9.01 13.87
N PRO A 160 14.94 -10.00 14.51
CA PRO A 160 14.93 -11.39 14.05
C PRO A 160 13.55 -12.05 14.09
N ASP A 161 12.65 -11.60 14.96
CA ASP A 161 11.32 -12.19 15.16
C ASP A 161 10.23 -11.57 14.29
N LEU A 162 10.46 -10.38 13.71
CA LEU A 162 9.51 -9.73 12.82
C LEU A 162 9.49 -10.38 11.44
N GLY A 163 8.32 -10.78 10.94
CA GLY A 163 8.17 -11.26 9.57
C GLY A 163 8.55 -10.17 8.56
N LEU A 164 9.41 -10.49 7.59
CA LEU A 164 9.78 -9.57 6.51
C LEU A 164 9.18 -10.03 5.19
N GLU A 165 8.55 -9.10 4.48
CA GLU A 165 7.97 -9.29 3.16
C GLU A 165 8.56 -8.28 2.19
N THR A 166 8.84 -8.69 0.93
CA THR A 166 9.32 -7.79 -0.10
C THR A 166 8.67 -8.09 -1.45
N PHE A 167 8.59 -7.08 -2.32
CA PHE A 167 8.08 -7.26 -3.68
C PHE A 167 9.16 -7.87 -4.57
N ILE A 168 8.75 -8.78 -5.47
CA ILE A 168 9.66 -9.44 -6.43
C ILE A 168 9.26 -9.21 -7.89
N HIS A 169 8.00 -8.82 -8.15
CA HIS A 169 7.51 -8.64 -9.52
C HIS A 169 6.42 -7.58 -9.60
N GLY A 170 6.34 -6.93 -10.77
CA GLY A 170 5.23 -6.07 -11.17
C GLY A 170 5.51 -4.58 -11.01
N ALA A 171 4.46 -3.78 -10.99
CA ALA A 171 4.57 -2.32 -11.04
C ALA A 171 5.34 -1.73 -9.86
N LEU A 172 6.37 -0.92 -10.17
CA LEU A 172 7.06 -0.09 -9.19
C LEU A 172 6.40 1.28 -9.06
N CYS A 173 6.30 1.75 -7.81
CA CYS A 173 6.04 3.14 -7.52
C CYS A 173 7.37 3.89 -7.56
N ILE A 174 7.41 5.06 -8.21
CA ILE A 174 8.63 5.88 -8.25
C ILE A 174 8.86 6.65 -6.94
N SER A 175 7.78 7.00 -6.23
CA SER A 175 7.83 7.54 -4.87
C SER A 175 7.90 6.42 -3.86
N TYR A 176 8.55 6.66 -2.74
CA TYR A 176 8.36 5.81 -1.58
C TYR A 176 6.88 5.63 -1.29
N SER A 177 6.44 4.37 -1.14
CA SER A 177 5.04 4.06 -0.87
C SER A 177 4.64 4.64 0.48
N GLY A 178 3.50 5.34 0.53
CA GLY A 178 3.08 6.12 1.71
C GLY A 178 3.54 7.58 1.71
N GLN A 179 4.50 7.95 0.85
CA GLN A 179 5.06 9.31 0.76
C GLN A 179 4.72 9.98 -0.59
N CYS A 180 3.51 9.69 -1.12
CA CYS A 180 3.02 10.31 -2.35
C CYS A 180 1.69 11.03 -2.11
N TYR A 181 1.73 12.36 -2.07
CA TYR A 181 0.58 13.25 -1.95
C TYR A 181 0.21 13.92 -3.29
N MET A 182 0.90 13.54 -4.38
CA MET A 182 0.73 14.17 -5.70
C MET A 182 -0.70 14.09 -6.24
N SER A 183 -1.41 13.00 -5.94
CA SER A 183 -2.80 12.83 -6.40
C SER A 183 -3.72 13.88 -5.79
N GLY A 184 -3.58 14.21 -4.51
CA GLY A 184 -4.31 15.28 -3.83
C GLY A 184 -3.97 16.67 -4.33
N MET A 185 -2.74 16.87 -4.82
CA MET A 185 -2.28 18.17 -5.31
C MET A 185 -2.85 18.55 -6.68
N ILE A 186 -3.15 17.56 -7.53
CA ILE A 186 -3.62 17.76 -8.91
C ILE A 186 -5.09 17.39 -9.13
N SER A 187 -5.69 16.71 -8.14
CA SER A 187 -7.07 16.25 -8.18
C SER A 187 -7.60 16.09 -6.74
N GLU A 188 -8.87 15.73 -6.59
CA GLU A 188 -9.48 15.41 -5.28
C GLU A 188 -9.27 13.95 -4.89
N ARG A 189 -8.11 13.33 -5.25
CA ARG A 189 -7.78 11.94 -4.99
C ARG A 189 -6.62 11.85 -4.00
N SER A 190 -6.52 10.74 -3.28
CA SER A 190 -5.35 10.43 -2.47
C SER A 190 -4.76 9.08 -2.81
N ALA A 191 -3.45 9.04 -3.06
CA ALA A 191 -2.73 7.79 -3.26
C ALA A 191 -2.65 6.96 -1.96
N ASN A 192 -2.71 7.63 -0.79
CA ASN A 192 -2.73 7.00 0.52
C ASN A 192 -4.14 6.51 0.93
N ARG A 193 -5.16 6.84 0.12
CA ARG A 193 -6.54 6.41 0.32
C ARG A 193 -7.11 5.61 -0.86
N GLY A 194 -6.24 5.01 -1.68
CA GLY A 194 -6.63 4.07 -2.74
C GLY A 194 -6.87 4.68 -4.11
N SER A 195 -7.01 5.99 -4.22
CA SER A 195 -7.34 6.70 -5.46
C SER A 195 -6.12 7.38 -6.09
N CYS A 196 -5.13 6.59 -6.50
CA CYS A 196 -3.93 7.10 -7.15
C CYS A 196 -4.22 7.60 -8.58
N ALA A 197 -3.95 8.87 -8.87
CA ALA A 197 -4.11 9.47 -10.20
C ALA A 197 -3.03 9.06 -11.21
N GLN A 198 -2.06 8.21 -10.83
CA GLN A 198 -0.93 7.76 -11.65
C GLN A 198 -0.14 8.91 -12.30
N SER A 199 0.00 10.03 -11.60
CA SER A 199 0.72 11.22 -12.08
C SER A 199 2.14 10.90 -12.55
N CYS A 200 2.81 9.91 -11.95
CA CYS A 200 4.13 9.46 -12.37
C CYS A 200 4.16 8.83 -13.78
N ARG A 201 3.00 8.52 -14.39
CA ARG A 201 2.87 7.91 -15.72
C ARG A 201 2.50 8.91 -16.81
N LYS A 202 2.74 10.20 -16.56
CA LYS A 202 2.55 11.28 -17.56
C LYS A 202 3.86 11.61 -18.28
N ASP A 203 3.74 12.24 -19.44
CA ASP A 203 4.83 12.87 -20.15
C ASP A 203 5.19 14.19 -19.46
N TYR A 204 6.44 14.36 -19.04
CA TYR A 204 6.93 15.55 -18.35
C TYR A 204 8.04 16.24 -19.15
N VAL A 205 8.12 17.55 -19.00
CA VAL A 205 9.25 18.34 -19.43
C VAL A 205 10.08 18.74 -18.21
N LEU A 206 11.36 18.40 -18.19
CA LEU A 206 12.29 18.90 -17.19
C LEU A 206 12.85 20.24 -17.67
N ARG A 207 12.63 21.31 -16.89
CA ARG A 207 13.13 22.66 -17.22
C ARG A 207 14.08 23.16 -16.14
N ASP A 208 15.05 23.92 -16.58
CA ASP A 208 15.82 24.82 -15.73
C ASP A 208 15.01 26.11 -15.51
N ALA A 209 14.59 26.36 -14.27
CA ALA A 209 13.76 27.52 -13.96
C ALA A 209 14.50 28.86 -14.05
N THR A 210 15.84 28.84 -13.98
CA THR A 210 16.68 30.05 -14.07
C THR A 210 16.81 30.51 -15.52
N THR A 211 16.99 29.57 -16.45
CA THR A 211 17.25 29.86 -17.88
C THR A 211 16.01 29.66 -18.75
N GLY A 212 14.99 28.93 -18.27
CA GLY A 212 13.84 28.49 -19.04
C GLY A 212 14.14 27.34 -20.03
N ALA A 213 15.38 26.85 -20.05
CA ALA A 213 15.79 25.80 -20.97
C ALA A 213 15.11 24.46 -20.68
N GLU A 214 14.68 23.76 -21.74
CA GLU A 214 14.26 22.37 -21.66
C GLU A 214 15.51 21.50 -21.56
N LEU A 215 15.58 20.69 -20.49
CA LEU A 215 16.71 19.81 -20.22
C LEU A 215 16.44 18.38 -20.69
N ASP A 216 15.20 17.92 -20.58
CA ASP A 216 14.77 16.57 -20.98
C ASP A 216 13.24 16.52 -21.10
N ARG A 217 12.73 15.51 -21.84
CA ARG A 217 11.30 15.27 -22.03
C ARG A 217 10.99 13.78 -22.07
N GLY A 218 9.80 13.41 -21.63
CA GLY A 218 9.26 12.06 -21.68
C GLY A 218 8.70 11.59 -20.37
N TYR A 219 8.56 10.29 -20.19
CA TYR A 219 8.07 9.67 -18.97
C TYR A 219 9.17 9.61 -17.90
N LEU A 220 9.64 10.79 -17.46
CA LEU A 220 10.86 10.99 -16.68
C LEU A 220 10.81 10.42 -15.27
N ILE A 221 9.61 10.16 -14.74
CA ILE A 221 9.35 9.57 -13.43
C ILE A 221 8.48 8.30 -13.52
N SER A 222 8.47 7.65 -14.69
CA SER A 222 7.74 6.40 -14.89
C SER A 222 8.67 5.20 -14.72
N ALA A 223 8.69 4.58 -13.55
CA ALA A 223 9.51 3.40 -13.29
C ALA A 223 9.11 2.21 -14.18
N LYS A 224 10.09 1.41 -14.60
CA LYS A 224 9.87 0.08 -15.19
C LYS A 224 9.21 -0.86 -14.19
N ASP A 225 8.79 -2.03 -14.64
CA ASP A 225 8.27 -3.08 -13.76
C ASP A 225 9.42 -3.83 -13.08
N LEU A 226 9.21 -4.20 -11.83
CA LEU A 226 10.14 -5.04 -11.08
C LEU A 226 10.15 -6.46 -11.64
N GLY A 227 11.33 -7.02 -11.81
CA GLY A 227 11.59 -8.40 -12.13
C GLY A 227 12.82 -8.86 -11.35
N ALA A 228 12.61 -9.26 -10.09
CA ALA A 228 13.70 -9.61 -9.17
C ALA A 228 14.15 -11.08 -9.29
N TRP A 229 13.86 -11.74 -10.41
CA TRP A 229 14.16 -13.15 -10.63
C TRP A 229 15.64 -13.52 -10.47
N GLU A 230 16.57 -12.63 -10.77
CA GLU A 230 18.00 -12.86 -10.59
C GLU A 230 18.44 -12.80 -9.11
N HIS A 231 17.62 -12.21 -8.23
CA HIS A 231 17.95 -11.95 -6.84
C HIS A 231 17.28 -12.90 -5.84
N LEU A 232 16.48 -13.89 -6.28
CA LEU A 232 15.62 -14.70 -5.40
C LEU A 232 16.40 -15.44 -4.32
N ASP A 233 17.51 -16.06 -4.68
CA ASP A 233 18.36 -16.79 -3.73
C ASP A 233 18.94 -15.84 -2.67
N ALA A 234 19.47 -14.69 -3.11
CA ALA A 234 20.02 -13.66 -2.22
C ALA A 234 18.97 -13.00 -1.31
N ILE A 235 17.73 -12.86 -1.80
CA ILE A 235 16.60 -12.33 -1.00
C ILE A 235 16.21 -13.36 0.07
N ALA A 236 16.14 -14.65 -0.28
CA ALA A 236 15.88 -15.72 0.68
C ALA A 236 16.99 -15.81 1.73
N GLU A 237 18.28 -15.70 1.32
CA GLU A 237 19.43 -15.64 2.22
C GLU A 237 19.42 -14.43 3.15
N ALA A 238 18.88 -13.32 2.71
CA ALA A 238 18.72 -12.13 3.55
C ALA A 238 17.65 -12.30 4.65
N GLY A 239 16.94 -13.45 4.69
CA GLY A 239 15.96 -13.77 5.71
C GLY A 239 14.58 -13.19 5.47
N VAL A 240 14.23 -12.90 4.21
CA VAL A 240 12.88 -12.53 3.83
C VAL A 240 11.98 -13.77 3.89
N GLY A 241 10.86 -13.68 4.60
CA GLY A 241 9.92 -14.80 4.78
C GLY A 241 8.78 -14.83 3.77
N CYS A 242 8.54 -13.74 3.03
CA CYS A 242 7.45 -13.66 2.07
C CYS A 242 7.82 -12.83 0.83
N LEU A 243 7.53 -13.36 -0.33
CA LEU A 243 7.81 -12.77 -1.65
C LEU A 243 6.51 -12.38 -2.33
N LYS A 244 6.32 -11.09 -2.56
CA LYS A 244 5.06 -10.51 -3.07
C LYS A 244 5.13 -10.16 -4.54
N ILE A 245 4.12 -10.62 -5.29
CA ILE A 245 3.88 -10.22 -6.67
C ILE A 245 2.88 -9.05 -6.67
N GLU A 246 3.20 -7.93 -7.31
CA GLU A 246 2.24 -6.83 -7.53
C GLU A 246 1.41 -7.11 -8.78
N GLY A 247 0.08 -6.93 -8.68
CA GLY A 247 -0.76 -7.16 -9.85
C GLY A 247 -2.27 -7.26 -9.60
N ARG A 248 -2.85 -6.70 -8.52
CA ARG A 248 -4.29 -6.80 -8.24
C ARG A 248 -5.21 -6.31 -9.38
N LYS A 249 -4.75 -5.34 -10.19
CA LYS A 249 -5.48 -4.86 -11.38
C LYS A 249 -5.17 -5.67 -12.65
N LYS A 250 -4.40 -6.76 -12.55
CA LYS A 250 -4.01 -7.58 -13.69
C LYS A 250 -5.02 -8.71 -13.92
N LYS A 251 -5.04 -9.19 -15.18
CA LYS A 251 -5.91 -10.32 -15.57
C LYS A 251 -5.44 -11.63 -14.93
N PRO A 252 -6.33 -12.62 -14.76
CA PRO A 252 -6.00 -13.94 -14.21
C PRO A 252 -4.83 -14.64 -14.92
N GLU A 253 -4.70 -14.46 -16.25
CA GLU A 253 -3.61 -15.04 -17.02
C GLU A 253 -2.23 -14.49 -16.62
N PHE A 254 -2.15 -13.21 -16.25
CA PHE A 254 -0.94 -12.62 -15.66
C PHE A 254 -0.62 -13.28 -14.32
N VAL A 255 -1.61 -13.41 -13.47
CA VAL A 255 -1.44 -14.01 -12.14
C VAL A 255 -0.95 -15.46 -12.28
N ALA A 256 -1.60 -16.25 -13.14
CA ALA A 256 -1.20 -17.64 -13.41
C ALA A 256 0.25 -17.74 -13.90
N THR A 257 0.59 -16.96 -14.93
CA THR A 257 1.90 -17.03 -15.59
C THR A 257 3.03 -16.61 -14.64
N VAL A 258 2.84 -15.48 -13.94
CA VAL A 258 3.88 -14.94 -13.06
C VAL A 258 4.05 -15.80 -11.81
N THR A 259 2.95 -16.24 -11.19
CA THR A 259 3.02 -17.13 -10.01
C THR A 259 3.72 -18.44 -10.35
N ARG A 260 3.39 -19.06 -11.48
CA ARG A 260 4.07 -20.31 -11.92
C ARG A 260 5.57 -20.09 -12.11
N GLY A 261 5.97 -19.04 -12.84
CA GLY A 261 7.37 -18.78 -13.11
C GLY A 261 8.19 -18.61 -11.81
N TYR A 262 7.67 -17.81 -10.86
CA TYR A 262 8.36 -17.65 -9.58
C TYR A 262 8.34 -18.92 -8.72
N ARG A 263 7.27 -19.73 -8.77
CA ARG A 263 7.24 -21.02 -8.08
C ARG A 263 8.30 -21.96 -8.63
N ASP A 264 8.49 -22.01 -9.94
CA ASP A 264 9.50 -22.85 -10.59
C ASP A 264 10.92 -22.39 -10.21
N PHE A 265 11.20 -21.07 -10.13
CA PHE A 265 12.48 -20.53 -9.63
C PHE A 265 12.69 -20.83 -8.14
N LEU A 266 11.66 -20.70 -7.31
CA LEU A 266 11.76 -21.02 -5.87
C LEU A 266 12.02 -22.51 -5.64
N ALA A 267 11.49 -23.40 -6.47
CA ALA A 267 11.81 -24.80 -6.40
C ALA A 267 13.29 -25.10 -6.73
N GLN A 268 13.96 -24.26 -7.51
CA GLN A 268 15.41 -24.36 -7.72
C GLN A 268 16.17 -23.84 -6.49
N VAL A 269 15.71 -22.76 -5.85
CA VAL A 269 16.30 -22.25 -4.58
C VAL A 269 16.20 -23.30 -3.49
N GLU A 270 15.04 -23.96 -3.35
CA GLU A 270 14.82 -25.04 -2.37
C GLU A 270 15.79 -26.21 -2.55
N ARG A 271 16.03 -26.60 -3.81
CA ARG A 271 16.96 -27.67 -4.15
C ARG A 271 18.43 -27.25 -4.09
N GLY A 272 18.74 -25.97 -3.88
CA GLY A 272 20.10 -25.45 -3.93
C GLY A 272 20.74 -25.50 -5.34
N THR A 273 19.92 -25.49 -6.38
CA THR A 273 20.33 -25.53 -7.80
C THR A 273 20.02 -24.23 -8.54
N PHE A 274 19.64 -23.19 -7.81
CA PHE A 274 19.30 -21.91 -8.41
C PHE A 274 20.48 -21.29 -9.15
N ALA A 275 20.22 -20.87 -10.38
CA ALA A 275 21.11 -20.01 -11.17
C ALA A 275 20.29 -18.84 -11.72
N PRO A 276 20.89 -17.66 -11.99
CA PRO A 276 20.18 -16.57 -12.62
C PRO A 276 19.47 -17.05 -13.90
N PRO A 277 18.14 -16.84 -14.01
CA PRO A 277 17.37 -17.36 -15.13
C PRO A 277 17.82 -16.77 -16.47
N THR A 278 17.79 -17.59 -17.51
CA THR A 278 18.02 -17.17 -18.89
C THR A 278 16.86 -16.31 -19.39
N PHE A 279 17.08 -15.58 -20.49
CA PHE A 279 16.00 -14.81 -21.12
C PHE A 279 14.81 -15.69 -21.54
N GLU A 280 15.06 -16.91 -22.01
CA GLU A 280 14.00 -17.86 -22.41
C GLU A 280 13.13 -18.24 -21.23
N GLU A 281 13.68 -18.44 -20.04
CA GLU A 281 12.95 -18.78 -18.82
C GLU A 281 12.09 -17.61 -18.29
N VAL A 282 12.56 -16.37 -18.42
CA VAL A 282 11.82 -15.17 -17.99
C VAL A 282 10.90 -14.58 -19.06
N GLN A 283 11.10 -14.99 -20.33
CA GLN A 283 10.33 -14.46 -21.46
C GLN A 283 8.81 -14.56 -21.28
N PRO A 284 8.21 -15.64 -20.73
CA PRO A 284 6.78 -15.68 -20.47
C PRO A 284 6.30 -14.60 -19.49
N LEU A 285 7.13 -14.25 -18.48
CA LEU A 285 6.80 -13.24 -17.46
C LEU A 285 6.79 -11.83 -18.08
N VAL A 286 7.75 -11.56 -18.97
CA VAL A 286 7.84 -10.30 -19.71
C VAL A 286 6.75 -10.23 -20.77
N GLN A 287 6.47 -11.34 -21.45
CA GLN A 287 5.50 -11.41 -22.56
C GLN A 287 4.06 -11.20 -22.07
N ILE A 288 3.69 -11.70 -20.88
CA ILE A 288 2.32 -11.57 -20.39
C ILE A 288 1.98 -10.12 -20.05
N PHE A 289 2.94 -9.36 -19.54
CA PHE A 289 2.86 -7.91 -19.32
C PHE A 289 4.21 -7.33 -18.88
N SER A 290 4.68 -6.28 -19.56
CA SER A 290 5.88 -5.56 -19.13
C SER A 290 5.92 -4.13 -19.69
N ARG A 291 6.34 -3.18 -18.86
CA ARG A 291 6.75 -1.82 -19.25
C ARG A 291 8.26 -1.69 -19.42
N GLY A 292 8.93 -2.79 -19.66
CA GLY A 292 10.35 -2.99 -19.45
C GLY A 292 10.61 -3.46 -18.02
N SER A 293 11.63 -4.29 -17.82
CA SER A 293 11.99 -4.85 -16.51
C SER A 293 13.21 -4.17 -15.91
N THR A 294 13.28 -4.18 -14.59
CA THR A 294 14.43 -3.76 -13.77
C THR A 294 14.57 -4.72 -12.60
N GLY A 295 15.79 -5.01 -12.17
CA GLY A 295 16.06 -5.76 -10.93
C GLY A 295 15.65 -5.02 -9.65
N GLY A 296 15.11 -3.81 -9.77
CA GLY A 296 14.81 -2.95 -8.64
C GLY A 296 16.07 -2.39 -7.99
N MET A 297 16.02 -2.21 -6.68
CA MET A 297 17.17 -1.67 -5.93
C MET A 297 17.93 -2.73 -5.13
N TYR A 298 17.66 -4.01 -5.33
CA TYR A 298 18.35 -5.09 -4.62
C TYR A 298 19.86 -5.06 -4.81
N GLY A 299 20.30 -4.77 -6.04
CA GLY A 299 21.72 -4.58 -6.39
C GLY A 299 22.25 -3.15 -6.22
N GLY A 300 21.40 -2.21 -5.80
CA GLY A 300 21.71 -0.78 -5.71
C GLY A 300 20.90 0.07 -6.68
N ARG A 301 21.21 1.37 -6.76
CA ARG A 301 20.49 2.33 -7.62
C ARG A 301 20.85 2.16 -9.08
N GLU A 302 19.84 2.02 -9.91
CA GLU A 302 19.97 2.20 -11.35
C GLU A 302 19.79 3.68 -11.72
N GLY A 303 20.47 4.14 -12.76
CA GLY A 303 20.31 5.50 -13.27
C GLY A 303 19.11 5.62 -14.24
N ARG A 304 19.39 6.06 -15.47
CA ARG A 304 18.40 6.24 -16.54
C ARG A 304 17.66 4.96 -16.92
N SER A 305 18.28 3.79 -16.74
CA SER A 305 17.69 2.48 -17.04
C SER A 305 16.50 2.11 -16.16
N TYR A 306 16.34 2.74 -14.99
CA TYR A 306 15.25 2.50 -14.05
C TYR A 306 13.87 2.95 -14.57
N ILE A 307 13.83 3.93 -15.49
CA ILE A 307 12.59 4.55 -15.98
C ILE A 307 12.27 4.14 -17.42
N THR A 308 10.99 4.20 -17.78
CA THR A 308 10.51 3.78 -19.13
C THR A 308 10.84 4.77 -20.21
N ARG A 309 10.84 6.05 -19.95
CA ARG A 309 11.09 7.23 -20.81
C ARG A 309 10.15 7.42 -22.00
N THR A 310 9.89 6.40 -22.78
CA THR A 310 9.19 6.53 -24.07
C THR A 310 7.72 6.16 -23.98
N GLN A 311 7.35 5.27 -23.06
CA GLN A 311 6.00 4.70 -23.02
C GLN A 311 5.68 4.14 -21.63
N PRO A 312 4.48 4.45 -21.04
CA PRO A 312 4.12 4.00 -19.72
C PRO A 312 3.34 2.68 -19.71
N ASP A 313 3.01 2.15 -20.90
CA ASP A 313 2.12 0.99 -21.08
C ASP A 313 2.86 -0.32 -21.32
N ASN A 314 2.08 -1.40 -21.58
CA ASN A 314 2.63 -2.70 -21.91
C ASN A 314 3.41 -2.65 -23.24
N ARG A 315 4.71 -2.87 -23.15
CA ARG A 315 5.59 -2.95 -24.34
C ARG A 315 5.65 -4.36 -24.92
N GLY A 316 5.40 -5.40 -24.07
CA GLY A 316 5.63 -6.76 -24.50
C GLY A 316 7.10 -7.06 -24.84
N VAL A 317 7.31 -7.95 -25.80
CA VAL A 317 8.64 -8.42 -26.25
C VAL A 317 8.92 -7.91 -27.67
N GLU A 318 10.06 -7.26 -27.85
CA GLU A 318 10.55 -6.88 -29.17
C GLU A 318 10.95 -8.13 -29.95
N LEU A 319 10.41 -8.28 -31.14
CA LEU A 319 10.64 -9.44 -32.00
C LEU A 319 11.58 -9.16 -33.18
N GLY A 320 11.60 -7.93 -33.69
CA GLY A 320 12.39 -7.58 -34.87
C GLY A 320 11.89 -6.32 -35.57
N VAL A 321 11.93 -6.30 -36.88
CA VAL A 321 11.66 -5.09 -37.68
C VAL A 321 10.73 -5.35 -38.88
N VAL A 322 10.04 -4.28 -39.30
CA VAL A 322 9.24 -4.27 -40.54
C VAL A 322 10.17 -4.11 -41.72
N THR A 323 10.11 -5.03 -42.67
CA THR A 323 10.96 -5.04 -43.89
C THR A 323 10.22 -4.63 -45.16
N GLY A 324 8.87 -4.61 -45.14
CA GLY A 324 8.10 -4.24 -46.35
C GLY A 324 6.57 -4.21 -46.05
N PHE A 325 5.87 -3.76 -47.12
CA PHE A 325 4.41 -3.82 -47.15
C PHE A 325 3.98 -4.11 -48.61
N VAL A 326 3.32 -5.26 -48.82
CA VAL A 326 2.90 -5.72 -50.16
C VAL A 326 1.51 -6.34 -50.05
N ASP A 327 0.60 -6.00 -50.96
CA ASP A 327 -0.76 -6.58 -51.10
C ASP A 327 -1.58 -6.63 -49.80
N GLY A 328 -1.44 -5.60 -48.93
CA GLY A 328 -2.15 -5.54 -47.65
C GLY A 328 -1.51 -6.39 -46.54
N GLU A 329 -0.31 -6.92 -46.76
CA GLU A 329 0.49 -7.65 -45.79
C GLU A 329 1.72 -6.83 -45.35
N VAL A 330 1.96 -6.76 -44.03
CA VAL A 330 3.21 -6.26 -43.45
C VAL A 330 4.23 -7.39 -43.51
N LEU A 331 5.37 -7.15 -44.10
CA LEU A 331 6.50 -8.08 -44.12
C LEU A 331 7.40 -7.76 -42.92
N VAL A 332 7.69 -8.78 -42.11
CA VAL A 332 8.53 -8.63 -40.92
C VAL A 332 9.67 -9.63 -40.92
N GLU A 333 10.78 -9.23 -40.30
CA GLU A 333 11.89 -10.10 -39.97
C GLU A 333 12.02 -10.14 -38.45
N VAL A 334 11.83 -11.31 -37.85
CA VAL A 334 11.67 -11.50 -36.38
C VAL A 334 12.48 -12.68 -35.87
N HIS A 335 12.93 -12.61 -34.62
CA HIS A 335 13.70 -13.65 -33.93
C HIS A 335 12.85 -14.70 -33.23
N ALA A 336 11.54 -14.52 -33.19
CA ALA A 336 10.59 -15.52 -32.70
C ALA A 336 9.33 -15.46 -33.58
N PRO A 337 8.72 -16.61 -33.93
CA PRO A 337 7.59 -16.64 -34.84
C PRO A 337 6.36 -15.96 -34.24
N ILE A 338 5.65 -15.23 -35.07
CA ILE A 338 4.35 -14.63 -34.79
C ILE A 338 3.28 -15.64 -35.21
N ALA A 339 2.31 -15.84 -34.36
CA ALA A 339 1.14 -16.66 -34.64
C ALA A 339 -0.12 -15.80 -34.85
N GLU A 340 -1.13 -16.39 -35.45
CA GLU A 340 -2.46 -15.77 -35.53
C GLU A 340 -2.99 -15.46 -34.13
N ARG A 341 -3.68 -14.32 -34.01
CA ARG A 341 -4.23 -13.77 -32.75
C ARG A 341 -3.19 -13.22 -31.74
N ASP A 342 -1.87 -13.27 -32.07
CA ASP A 342 -0.90 -12.51 -31.30
C ASP A 342 -1.19 -11.01 -31.42
N GLY A 343 -1.11 -10.28 -30.32
CA GLY A 343 -1.17 -8.82 -30.32
C GLY A 343 0.18 -8.23 -30.72
N LEU A 344 0.18 -7.44 -31.77
CA LEU A 344 1.38 -6.78 -32.28
C LEU A 344 1.31 -5.27 -32.09
N GLY A 345 2.43 -4.70 -31.70
CA GLY A 345 2.71 -3.26 -31.72
C GLY A 345 3.81 -2.98 -32.74
N PHE A 346 3.74 -1.81 -33.36
CA PHE A 346 4.76 -1.32 -34.28
C PHE A 346 5.18 0.06 -33.81
N GLU A 347 6.46 0.23 -33.57
CA GLU A 347 7.04 1.43 -32.99
C GLU A 347 8.12 2.01 -33.87
N PRO A 348 8.25 3.35 -33.99
CA PRO A 348 9.36 3.95 -34.73
C PRO A 348 10.72 3.55 -34.11
N PRO A 349 11.82 3.61 -34.85
CA PRO A 349 13.15 3.41 -34.31
C PRO A 349 13.42 4.30 -33.10
N ALA A 350 14.31 3.88 -32.20
CA ALA A 350 14.61 4.57 -30.96
C ALA A 350 14.85 6.07 -31.14
N GLY A 351 14.06 6.93 -30.50
CA GLY A 351 14.13 8.39 -30.58
C GLY A 351 12.91 9.08 -31.20
N GLY A 352 11.98 8.36 -31.82
CA GLY A 352 10.71 8.92 -32.31
C GLY A 352 9.64 8.94 -31.22
N HIS A 353 9.16 10.11 -30.87
CA HIS A 353 7.98 10.24 -30.03
C HIS A 353 6.72 9.94 -30.86
N LEU A 354 5.90 8.98 -30.37
CA LEU A 354 4.45 9.10 -30.40
C LEU A 354 3.61 8.54 -31.56
N GLU A 355 4.12 7.86 -32.53
CA GLU A 355 3.23 7.16 -33.47
C GLU A 355 3.46 5.65 -33.37
N SER A 356 2.92 5.03 -32.32
CA SER A 356 2.80 3.58 -32.29
C SER A 356 1.47 3.17 -32.89
N THR A 357 1.45 2.06 -33.63
CA THR A 357 0.23 1.42 -34.08
C THR A 357 0.25 -0.04 -33.74
N GLY A 358 -0.91 -0.68 -33.60
CA GLY A 358 -0.97 -2.08 -33.22
C GLY A 358 -2.29 -2.73 -33.64
N PHE A 359 -2.23 -4.05 -33.83
CA PHE A 359 -3.39 -4.87 -34.15
C PHE A 359 -3.16 -6.34 -33.73
N ALA A 360 -4.23 -7.11 -33.57
CA ALA A 360 -4.10 -8.55 -33.45
C ALA A 360 -3.74 -9.15 -34.81
N ALA A 361 -2.70 -9.98 -34.86
CA ALA A 361 -2.28 -10.67 -36.07
C ALA A 361 -3.45 -11.49 -36.65
N GLY A 362 -3.80 -11.17 -37.89
CA GLY A 362 -4.74 -11.96 -38.70
C GLY A 362 -4.06 -13.19 -39.28
N ALA A 363 -4.28 -13.46 -40.58
CA ALA A 363 -3.55 -14.52 -41.27
C ALA A 363 -2.03 -14.20 -41.24
N VAL A 364 -1.26 -15.18 -40.82
CA VAL A 364 0.20 -15.13 -40.75
C VAL A 364 0.77 -16.21 -41.63
N ARG A 365 1.67 -15.84 -42.54
CA ARG A 365 2.32 -16.76 -43.47
C ARG A 365 3.83 -16.64 -43.31
N THR A 366 4.48 -17.75 -42.98
CA THR A 366 5.94 -17.82 -42.93
C THR A 366 6.51 -17.93 -44.36
N LEU A 367 7.36 -17.01 -44.70
CA LEU A 367 8.00 -16.94 -46.02
C LEU A 367 9.33 -17.72 -46.04
N SER A 368 10.09 -17.59 -44.95
CA SER A 368 11.35 -18.33 -44.75
C SER A 368 11.74 -18.34 -43.27
N GLU A 369 12.55 -19.34 -42.90
CA GLU A 369 13.24 -19.44 -41.61
C GLU A 369 14.71 -19.77 -41.90
N ARG A 370 15.63 -18.98 -41.38
CA ARG A 370 17.06 -19.22 -41.47
C ARG A 370 17.74 -18.71 -40.20
N ASP A 371 18.57 -19.58 -39.60
CA ASP A 371 19.40 -19.24 -38.42
C ASP A 371 18.62 -18.58 -37.28
N GLY A 372 17.40 -19.04 -37.02
CA GLY A 372 16.54 -18.49 -35.95
C GLY A 372 15.88 -17.15 -36.28
N VAL A 373 15.91 -16.74 -37.53
CA VAL A 373 15.23 -15.56 -38.02
C VAL A 373 14.08 -15.96 -38.95
N TRP A 374 12.88 -15.54 -38.62
CA TRP A 374 11.67 -15.77 -39.40
C TRP A 374 11.33 -14.55 -40.26
N ARG A 375 11.12 -14.75 -41.55
CA ARG A 375 10.45 -13.78 -42.41
C ARG A 375 9.01 -14.17 -42.54
N GLN A 376 8.11 -13.27 -42.10
CA GLN A 376 6.68 -13.52 -42.12
C GLN A 376 5.90 -12.41 -42.79
N ALA A 377 4.79 -12.76 -43.43
CA ALA A 377 3.80 -11.85 -43.98
C ALA A 377 2.55 -11.90 -43.12
N ILE A 378 2.11 -10.75 -42.65
CA ILE A 378 1.00 -10.61 -41.68
C ILE A 378 -0.06 -9.71 -42.30
N ARG A 379 -1.27 -10.17 -42.43
CA ARG A 379 -2.39 -9.35 -42.90
C ARG A 379 -2.65 -8.19 -41.98
N ALA A 380 -2.51 -6.98 -42.48
CA ALA A 380 -2.60 -5.74 -41.72
C ALA A 380 -3.84 -4.92 -42.12
N ARG A 381 -4.38 -4.16 -41.16
CA ARG A 381 -5.50 -3.23 -41.40
C ARG A 381 -5.07 -1.93 -42.03
N HIS A 382 -3.80 -1.57 -41.90
CA HIS A 382 -3.19 -0.34 -42.42
C HIS A 382 -1.71 -0.54 -42.66
N ARG A 383 -1.11 0.35 -43.44
CA ARG A 383 0.30 0.32 -43.77
C ARG A 383 1.15 0.66 -42.54
N VAL A 384 2.20 -0.13 -42.30
CA VAL A 384 3.23 0.13 -41.29
C VAL A 384 4.52 0.53 -41.98
N PRO A 385 5.22 1.60 -41.57
CA PRO A 385 6.46 2.04 -42.20
C PRO A 385 7.59 1.00 -42.07
N ILE A 386 8.41 0.90 -43.08
CA ILE A 386 9.59 0.03 -43.07
C ILE A 386 10.61 0.55 -42.04
N GLY A 387 11.31 -0.35 -41.39
CA GLY A 387 12.27 -0.05 -40.33
C GLY A 387 11.65 0.14 -38.92
N TRP A 388 10.33 0.15 -38.84
CA TRP A 388 9.69 0.16 -37.50
C TRP A 388 9.94 -1.15 -36.77
N ARG A 389 10.09 -1.07 -35.44
CA ARG A 389 10.23 -2.23 -34.58
C ARG A 389 8.90 -2.98 -34.47
N VAL A 390 9.00 -4.28 -34.44
CA VAL A 390 7.85 -5.18 -34.20
C VAL A 390 7.91 -5.66 -32.75
N VAL A 391 6.85 -5.38 -32.01
CA VAL A 391 6.72 -5.77 -30.58
C VAL A 391 5.50 -6.68 -30.45
N ARG A 392 5.66 -7.81 -29.76
CA ARG A 392 4.53 -8.69 -29.42
C ARG A 392 4.00 -8.28 -28.04
N SER A 393 2.88 -7.57 -28.02
CA SER A 393 2.22 -7.09 -26.79
C SER A 393 1.41 -8.18 -26.09
N SER A 394 0.98 -9.23 -26.82
CA SER A 394 0.34 -10.41 -26.23
C SER A 394 0.59 -11.65 -27.11
N GLN A 395 0.74 -12.81 -26.49
CA GLN A 395 0.94 -14.09 -27.14
C GLN A 395 -0.27 -15.00 -26.88
N ALA A 396 -1.01 -15.35 -27.93
CA ALA A 396 -2.24 -16.11 -27.83
C ALA A 396 -2.05 -17.48 -27.14
N ALA A 397 -1.01 -18.23 -27.54
CA ALA A 397 -0.71 -19.53 -26.96
C ALA A 397 -0.33 -19.45 -25.47
N LEU A 398 0.35 -18.39 -25.02
CA LEU A 398 0.67 -18.16 -23.61
C LEU A 398 -0.60 -17.92 -22.80
N ILE A 399 -1.50 -17.10 -23.31
CA ILE A 399 -2.80 -16.79 -22.68
C ILE A 399 -3.64 -18.06 -22.56
N GLU A 400 -3.72 -18.86 -23.59
CA GLU A 400 -4.48 -20.11 -23.60
C GLU A 400 -3.92 -21.13 -22.60
N ARG A 401 -2.61 -21.32 -22.54
CA ARG A 401 -1.95 -22.16 -21.52
C ARG A 401 -2.23 -21.66 -20.11
N ALA A 402 -2.13 -20.35 -19.89
CA ALA A 402 -2.43 -19.76 -18.59
C ALA A 402 -3.89 -20.05 -18.17
N ARG A 403 -4.86 -19.84 -19.06
CA ARG A 403 -6.29 -20.15 -18.79
C ARG A 403 -6.53 -21.63 -18.50
N ALA A 404 -5.90 -22.51 -19.26
CA ALA A 404 -6.03 -23.96 -19.04
C ALA A 404 -5.53 -24.38 -17.65
N SER A 405 -4.51 -23.68 -17.08
CA SER A 405 -3.92 -24.05 -15.79
C SER A 405 -4.86 -23.94 -14.60
N PHE A 406 -5.92 -23.12 -14.68
CA PHE A 406 -6.88 -22.91 -13.59
C PHE A 406 -8.34 -23.18 -13.99
N ALA A 407 -8.59 -23.71 -15.17
CA ALA A 407 -9.93 -23.89 -15.72
C ALA A 407 -10.86 -24.75 -14.82
N ASP A 408 -10.30 -25.72 -14.11
CA ASP A 408 -11.07 -26.68 -13.30
C ASP A 408 -11.02 -26.37 -11.80
N VAL A 409 -10.32 -25.30 -11.39
CA VAL A 409 -10.18 -24.95 -9.97
C VAL A 409 -11.46 -24.30 -9.44
N GLY A 410 -11.97 -24.81 -8.34
CA GLY A 410 -13.10 -24.24 -7.60
C GLY A 410 -14.47 -24.37 -8.30
N ARG A 411 -14.59 -25.17 -9.37
CA ARG A 411 -15.90 -25.47 -9.97
C ARG A 411 -16.83 -26.22 -9.01
N GLU A 412 -16.27 -26.94 -8.06
CA GLU A 412 -16.97 -27.71 -7.04
C GLU A 412 -16.70 -27.22 -5.62
N ALA A 413 -16.17 -25.99 -5.42
CA ALA A 413 -15.95 -25.46 -4.09
C ALA A 413 -17.29 -25.40 -3.34
N ARG A 414 -17.54 -26.45 -2.57
CA ARG A 414 -18.75 -26.57 -1.77
C ARG A 414 -18.54 -25.71 -0.52
N ARG A 415 -19.57 -24.95 -0.13
CA ARG A 415 -19.60 -24.29 1.17
C ARG A 415 -19.16 -25.29 2.24
N ARG A 416 -18.20 -24.91 3.08
CA ARG A 416 -17.73 -25.72 4.18
C ARG A 416 -18.92 -26.02 5.09
N ARG A 417 -19.42 -27.26 5.01
CA ARG A 417 -20.56 -27.67 5.85
C ARG A 417 -20.06 -27.94 7.25
N GLN A 418 -20.80 -27.43 8.24
CA GLN A 418 -20.50 -27.66 9.64
C GLN A 418 -20.81 -29.12 10.02
N PRO A 419 -19.87 -29.84 10.64
CA PRO A 419 -20.12 -31.21 11.07
C PRO A 419 -21.21 -31.26 12.12
N LEU A 420 -22.17 -32.20 11.92
CA LEU A 420 -23.18 -32.57 12.88
C LEU A 420 -22.84 -33.89 13.53
N ALA A 421 -23.01 -33.99 14.84
CA ALA A 421 -23.05 -35.26 15.56
C ALA A 421 -24.47 -35.51 16.10
N VAL A 422 -24.94 -36.78 16.01
CA VAL A 422 -26.26 -37.18 16.46
C VAL A 422 -26.14 -38.31 17.50
N ARG A 423 -26.72 -38.13 18.65
CA ARG A 423 -26.85 -39.19 19.67
C ARG A 423 -28.32 -39.57 19.81
N ALA A 424 -28.69 -40.81 19.54
CA ALA A 424 -30.04 -41.31 19.59
C ALA A 424 -30.28 -42.22 20.78
N PHE A 425 -31.46 -42.08 21.40
CA PHE A 425 -31.91 -42.84 22.55
C PHE A 425 -33.37 -43.28 22.35
N GLY A 426 -33.67 -44.52 22.69
CA GLY A 426 -35.06 -45.00 22.57
C GLY A 426 -35.31 -46.37 23.17
N SER A 427 -36.51 -46.51 23.80
CA SER A 427 -37.02 -47.76 24.35
C SER A 427 -38.45 -48.00 23.83
N ALA A 428 -38.92 -49.24 23.92
CA ALA A 428 -40.28 -49.59 23.50
C ALA A 428 -41.35 -48.77 24.27
N GLY A 429 -42.33 -48.23 23.53
CA GLY A 429 -43.40 -47.41 24.11
C GLY A 429 -43.01 -45.96 24.40
N ALA A 430 -41.73 -45.55 24.24
CA ALA A 430 -41.26 -44.19 24.40
C ALA A 430 -40.94 -43.53 23.06
N PRO A 431 -41.04 -42.20 22.90
CA PRO A 431 -40.55 -41.49 21.73
C PRO A 431 -39.05 -41.68 21.49
N LEU A 432 -38.60 -41.78 20.25
CA LEU A 432 -37.19 -41.68 19.91
C LEU A 432 -36.71 -40.27 20.25
N LYS A 433 -35.66 -40.16 21.03
CA LYS A 433 -34.97 -38.91 21.34
C LYS A 433 -33.66 -38.84 20.53
N ALA A 434 -33.40 -37.74 19.85
CA ALA A 434 -32.11 -37.46 19.25
C ALA A 434 -31.58 -36.15 19.77
N ILE A 435 -30.31 -36.16 20.20
CA ILE A 435 -29.53 -34.97 20.53
C ILE A 435 -28.63 -34.70 19.36
N VAL A 436 -28.80 -33.54 18.72
CA VAL A 436 -28.04 -33.11 17.55
C VAL A 436 -27.15 -31.96 17.92
N THR A 437 -25.85 -32.11 17.71
CA THR A 437 -24.84 -31.08 18.05
C THR A 437 -24.13 -30.57 16.80
N ALA A 438 -23.87 -29.26 16.74
CA ALA A 438 -23.10 -28.58 15.69
C ALA A 438 -22.16 -27.57 16.35
N GLY A 439 -20.88 -27.90 16.54
CA GLY A 439 -19.99 -27.11 17.38
C GLY A 439 -20.55 -26.98 18.80
N ASP A 440 -20.71 -25.74 19.27
CA ASP A 440 -21.24 -25.44 20.60
C ASP A 440 -22.79 -25.46 20.70
N LEU A 441 -23.48 -25.63 19.56
CA LEU A 441 -24.92 -25.65 19.50
C LEU A 441 -25.44 -27.07 19.72
N GLU A 442 -26.49 -27.22 20.56
CA GLU A 442 -27.12 -28.48 20.86
C GLU A 442 -28.64 -28.36 20.81
N VAL A 443 -29.30 -29.27 20.07
CA VAL A 443 -30.76 -29.35 19.97
C VAL A 443 -31.21 -30.76 20.30
N THR A 444 -32.29 -30.87 21.07
CA THR A 444 -32.94 -32.13 21.38
C THR A 444 -34.28 -32.23 20.64
N VAL A 445 -34.41 -33.22 19.79
CA VAL A 445 -35.69 -33.53 19.10
C VAL A 445 -36.25 -34.88 19.48
N ARG A 446 -37.57 -35.02 19.44
CA ARG A 446 -38.26 -36.26 19.76
C ARG A 446 -39.27 -36.64 18.65
N SER A 447 -39.47 -37.94 18.45
CA SER A 447 -40.57 -38.41 17.59
C SER A 447 -41.91 -38.14 18.22
N GLU A 448 -42.94 -37.82 17.43
CA GLU A 448 -44.32 -37.69 17.91
C GLU A 448 -44.95 -39.07 18.20
N VAL A 449 -44.50 -40.06 17.46
CA VAL A 449 -44.95 -41.43 17.64
C VAL A 449 -43.95 -42.20 18.51
N PRO A 450 -44.43 -42.99 19.51
CA PRO A 450 -43.56 -43.83 20.30
C PRO A 450 -42.95 -44.96 19.48
N LEU A 451 -41.79 -45.46 19.85
CA LEU A 451 -41.15 -46.62 19.28
C LEU A 451 -41.98 -47.87 19.56
N ALA A 452 -42.30 -48.64 18.52
CA ALA A 452 -43.04 -49.91 18.63
C ALA A 452 -42.11 -51.11 18.40
N ALA A 453 -42.51 -52.30 18.79
CA ALA A 453 -41.81 -53.51 18.39
C ALA A 453 -41.89 -53.71 16.86
N ALA A 454 -40.77 -54.02 16.23
CA ALA A 454 -40.70 -54.23 14.78
C ALA A 454 -41.43 -55.55 14.39
N THR A 455 -42.30 -55.43 13.40
CA THR A 455 -43.01 -56.58 12.85
C THR A 455 -42.35 -57.14 11.58
N SER A 456 -41.50 -56.35 10.93
CA SER A 456 -40.74 -56.76 9.73
C SER A 456 -39.30 -56.28 9.81
N ARG A 457 -39.04 -54.97 9.60
CA ARG A 457 -37.67 -54.37 9.63
C ARG A 457 -37.52 -53.48 10.82
N ALA A 458 -36.56 -53.81 11.67
CA ALA A 458 -36.19 -52.99 12.83
C ALA A 458 -35.41 -51.78 12.43
N LEU A 459 -35.52 -50.71 13.19
CA LEU A 459 -34.70 -49.50 13.10
C LEU A 459 -33.26 -49.88 13.42
N ASP A 460 -32.36 -49.62 12.51
CA ASP A 460 -30.92 -49.84 12.65
C ASP A 460 -30.10 -48.56 12.52
N VAL A 461 -28.81 -48.63 12.85
CA VAL A 461 -27.87 -47.49 12.77
C VAL A 461 -27.72 -47.01 11.34
N ALA A 462 -27.76 -47.91 10.35
CA ALA A 462 -27.61 -47.54 8.94
C ALA A 462 -28.81 -46.66 8.46
N GLN A 463 -30.00 -47.03 8.87
CA GLN A 463 -31.23 -46.29 8.54
C GLN A 463 -31.25 -44.92 9.25
N LEU A 464 -30.82 -44.83 10.52
CA LEU A 464 -30.69 -43.56 11.23
C LEU A 464 -29.66 -42.65 10.53
N ARG A 465 -28.47 -43.20 10.19
CA ARG A 465 -27.44 -42.47 9.46
C ARG A 465 -27.90 -41.99 8.09
N GLU A 466 -28.63 -42.82 7.37
CA GLU A 466 -29.17 -42.43 6.07
C GLU A 466 -30.18 -41.28 6.20
N GLN A 467 -31.11 -41.34 7.16
CA GLN A 467 -32.19 -40.37 7.27
C GLN A 467 -31.70 -39.04 7.87
N PHE A 468 -30.87 -39.09 8.92
CA PHE A 468 -30.24 -37.86 9.51
C PHE A 468 -29.18 -37.27 8.59
N GLY A 469 -28.56 -38.07 7.70
CA GLY A 469 -27.58 -37.62 6.73
C GLY A 469 -28.13 -36.90 5.50
N ARG A 470 -29.47 -36.96 5.25
CA ARG A 470 -30.15 -36.27 4.14
C ARG A 470 -30.29 -34.77 4.39
N LEU A 471 -29.15 -34.07 4.52
CA LEU A 471 -29.09 -32.65 4.89
C LEU A 471 -29.16 -31.69 3.68
N GLY A 472 -29.09 -32.20 2.45
CA GLY A 472 -29.33 -31.43 1.22
C GLY A 472 -28.46 -30.17 1.12
N GLU A 473 -29.10 -29.03 0.85
CA GLU A 473 -28.49 -27.71 0.73
C GLU A 473 -28.24 -27.02 2.08
N THR A 474 -28.49 -27.68 3.20
CA THR A 474 -28.24 -27.08 4.53
C THR A 474 -26.74 -26.89 4.76
N PRO A 475 -26.31 -25.94 5.64
CA PRO A 475 -24.91 -25.71 5.96
C PRO A 475 -24.28 -26.82 6.80
N PHE A 476 -24.95 -27.95 6.97
CA PHE A 476 -24.54 -29.06 7.83
C PHE A 476 -24.17 -30.31 7.02
N VAL A 477 -23.30 -31.15 7.61
CA VAL A 477 -22.97 -32.50 7.15
C VAL A 477 -22.91 -33.45 8.34
N LEU A 478 -23.54 -34.62 8.23
CA LEU A 478 -23.49 -35.63 9.28
C LEU A 478 -22.06 -36.21 9.36
N ALA A 479 -21.36 -35.92 10.43
CA ALA A 479 -20.01 -36.43 10.73
C ALA A 479 -20.07 -37.70 11.58
N ASP A 480 -20.89 -37.69 12.64
CA ASP A 480 -20.99 -38.82 13.56
C ASP A 480 -22.44 -39.14 13.93
N LEU A 481 -22.70 -40.42 14.21
CA LEU A 481 -23.98 -40.87 14.73
C LEU A 481 -23.79 -42.03 15.70
N ASP A 482 -24.16 -41.79 16.97
CA ASP A 482 -24.22 -42.78 18.02
C ASP A 482 -25.68 -43.16 18.33
N ALA A 483 -26.02 -44.43 18.18
CA ALA A 483 -27.32 -45.02 18.47
C ALA A 483 -27.25 -46.15 19.52
N GLN A 484 -26.16 -46.23 20.31
CA GLN A 484 -26.04 -47.26 21.35
C GLN A 484 -27.16 -47.14 22.42
N GLY A 485 -27.72 -45.94 22.57
CA GLY A 485 -28.89 -45.71 23.43
C GLY A 485 -30.24 -46.15 22.90
N VAL A 486 -30.30 -46.74 21.71
CA VAL A 486 -31.56 -47.26 21.13
C VAL A 486 -31.66 -48.78 21.29
N ALA A 487 -32.73 -49.23 21.97
CA ALA A 487 -32.95 -50.67 22.17
C ALA A 487 -33.17 -51.39 20.80
N SER A 488 -32.71 -52.63 20.69
CA SER A 488 -32.84 -53.43 19.48
C SER A 488 -34.28 -53.88 19.21
N GLY A 489 -34.61 -54.18 17.96
CA GLY A 489 -35.94 -54.74 17.58
C GLY A 489 -37.07 -53.73 17.60
N LEU A 490 -36.78 -52.43 17.60
CA LEU A 490 -37.75 -51.33 17.57
C LEU A 490 -38.01 -50.85 16.14
N PHE A 491 -39.17 -50.24 15.92
CA PHE A 491 -39.62 -49.67 14.66
C PHE A 491 -40.05 -48.20 14.85
N LEU A 492 -39.68 -47.32 13.90
CA LEU A 492 -40.20 -45.99 13.77
C LEU A 492 -40.45 -45.68 12.29
N PRO A 493 -41.58 -45.07 11.91
CA PRO A 493 -41.81 -44.67 10.51
C PRO A 493 -40.74 -43.70 10.00
N VAL A 494 -40.25 -43.89 8.76
CA VAL A 494 -39.22 -43.03 8.14
C VAL A 494 -39.65 -41.55 8.12
N ARG A 495 -40.95 -41.30 7.94
CA ARG A 495 -41.48 -39.92 8.02
C ARG A 495 -41.17 -39.21 9.34
N GLU A 496 -41.14 -39.93 10.44
CA GLU A 496 -40.83 -39.38 11.75
C GLU A 496 -39.35 -39.00 11.87
N LEU A 497 -38.46 -39.87 11.33
CA LEU A 497 -37.02 -39.55 11.28
C LEU A 497 -36.75 -38.30 10.41
N ASN A 498 -37.45 -38.17 9.29
CA ASN A 498 -37.37 -37.02 8.44
C ASN A 498 -37.87 -35.74 9.14
N ARG A 499 -38.99 -35.83 9.84
CA ARG A 499 -39.51 -34.72 10.65
C ARG A 499 -38.55 -34.30 11.76
N MET A 500 -37.99 -35.25 12.50
CA MET A 500 -37.00 -35.02 13.55
C MET A 500 -35.76 -34.32 12.97
N ARG A 501 -35.24 -34.78 11.82
CA ARG A 501 -34.12 -34.14 11.16
C ARG A 501 -34.47 -32.70 10.75
N GLN A 502 -35.64 -32.47 10.13
CA GLN A 502 -36.07 -31.13 9.71
C GLN A 502 -36.18 -30.19 10.91
N ALA A 503 -36.84 -30.63 11.99
CA ALA A 503 -36.97 -29.85 13.22
C ALA A 503 -35.62 -29.55 13.86
N ALA A 504 -34.71 -30.53 13.88
CA ALA A 504 -33.37 -30.31 14.42
C ALA A 504 -32.56 -29.28 13.59
N VAL A 505 -32.62 -29.38 12.28
CA VAL A 505 -31.92 -28.44 11.38
C VAL A 505 -32.52 -27.04 11.50
N GLU A 506 -33.83 -26.91 11.53
CA GLU A 506 -34.54 -25.63 11.65
C GLU A 506 -34.16 -24.92 12.96
N GLU A 507 -34.18 -25.64 14.09
CA GLU A 507 -33.80 -25.11 15.40
C GLU A 507 -32.30 -24.74 15.47
N LEU A 508 -31.40 -25.59 14.92
CA LEU A 508 -29.98 -25.27 14.83
C LEU A 508 -29.71 -24.02 14.01
N LEU A 509 -30.45 -23.80 12.93
CA LEU A 509 -30.34 -22.60 12.12
C LEU A 509 -30.74 -21.35 12.90
N VAL A 510 -31.86 -21.43 13.66
CA VAL A 510 -32.32 -20.33 14.52
C VAL A 510 -31.29 -20.01 15.61
N GLN A 511 -30.79 -21.04 16.33
CA GLN A 511 -29.77 -20.85 17.37
C GLN A 511 -28.47 -20.28 16.81
N ARG A 512 -28.06 -20.74 15.63
CA ARG A 512 -26.87 -20.20 14.94
C ARG A 512 -27.05 -18.72 14.58
N ASP A 513 -28.22 -18.35 14.06
CA ASP A 513 -28.48 -16.95 13.69
C ASP A 513 -28.52 -16.05 14.94
N TRP A 514 -29.13 -16.48 16.04
CA TRP A 514 -29.06 -15.77 17.33
C TRP A 514 -27.65 -15.65 17.89
N ALA A 515 -26.85 -16.73 17.82
CA ALA A 515 -25.47 -16.69 18.26
C ALA A 515 -24.65 -15.70 17.43
N ARG A 516 -24.90 -15.65 16.11
CA ARG A 516 -24.26 -14.66 15.22
C ARG A 516 -24.68 -13.24 15.58
N GLU A 517 -25.97 -12.95 15.73
CA GLU A 517 -26.46 -11.63 16.09
C GLU A 517 -25.90 -11.16 17.45
N ALA A 518 -25.82 -12.06 18.45
CA ALA A 518 -25.23 -11.75 19.75
C ALA A 518 -23.73 -11.45 19.63
N ALA A 519 -23.00 -12.19 18.81
CA ALA A 519 -21.57 -11.95 18.54
C ALA A 519 -21.36 -10.63 17.83
N GLU A 520 -22.19 -10.29 16.82
CA GLU A 520 -22.16 -9.01 16.11
C GLU A 520 -22.47 -7.84 17.05
N ALA A 521 -23.49 -7.94 17.90
CA ALA A 521 -23.83 -6.93 18.90
C ALA A 521 -22.68 -6.71 19.91
N THR A 522 -22.08 -7.80 20.40
CA THR A 522 -20.93 -7.74 21.32
C THR A 522 -19.74 -7.06 20.64
N ARG A 523 -19.45 -7.43 19.37
CA ARG A 523 -18.42 -6.81 18.55
C ARG A 523 -18.68 -5.32 18.37
N GLY A 524 -19.92 -4.92 18.05
CA GLY A 524 -20.32 -3.52 17.95
C GLY A 524 -20.00 -2.71 19.22
N MET A 525 -20.36 -3.22 20.38
CA MET A 525 -20.02 -2.57 21.66
C MET A 525 -18.51 -2.46 21.90
N LEU A 526 -17.74 -3.49 21.54
CA LEU A 526 -16.27 -3.44 21.64
C LEU A 526 -15.67 -2.40 20.69
N ILE A 527 -16.18 -2.29 19.46
CA ILE A 527 -15.75 -1.29 18.49
C ILE A 527 -16.04 0.12 19.02
N ASP A 528 -17.28 0.38 19.45
CA ASP A 528 -17.68 1.69 19.95
C ASP A 528 -16.84 2.10 21.17
N HIS A 529 -16.63 1.17 22.10
CA HIS A 529 -15.75 1.40 23.24
C HIS A 529 -14.30 1.69 22.80
N ALA A 530 -13.73 0.87 21.92
CA ALA A 530 -12.34 1.02 21.49
C ALA A 530 -12.11 2.35 20.74
N VAL A 531 -13.06 2.77 19.90
CA VAL A 531 -12.98 4.02 19.14
C VAL A 531 -13.22 5.25 20.01
N ALA A 532 -14.16 5.18 20.97
CA ALA A 532 -14.45 6.30 21.88
C ALA A 532 -13.29 6.59 22.85
N HIS A 533 -12.55 5.56 23.27
CA HIS A 533 -11.46 5.68 24.24
C HIS A 533 -10.11 5.83 23.55
N VAL A 534 -9.88 7.03 23.01
CA VAL A 534 -8.58 7.40 22.46
C VAL A 534 -7.55 7.43 23.59
N GLY A 535 -6.77 6.37 23.67
CA GLY A 535 -5.59 6.38 24.54
C GLY A 535 -5.86 6.31 26.03
N GLU A 536 -6.64 5.33 26.52
CA GLU A 536 -6.50 4.92 27.94
C GLU A 536 -5.05 4.56 28.33
N ALA A 537 -4.19 4.41 27.31
CA ALA A 537 -2.74 4.25 27.43
C ALA A 537 -1.94 5.40 26.77
N ALA A 538 -2.59 6.43 26.19
CA ALA A 538 -1.82 7.56 25.67
C ALA A 538 -1.34 8.40 26.85
N PRO A 539 -0.01 8.66 26.96
CA PRO A 539 0.45 9.66 27.91
C PRO A 539 -0.30 10.96 27.62
N ALA A 540 -0.62 11.71 28.69
CA ALA A 540 -1.05 13.10 28.53
C ALA A 540 -0.15 13.75 27.48
N ALA A 541 -0.74 14.52 26.53
CA ALA A 541 0.09 15.21 25.54
C ALA A 541 1.21 15.88 26.33
N PRO A 542 2.48 15.65 25.93
CA PRO A 542 3.57 16.22 26.68
C PRO A 542 3.30 17.72 26.70
N THR A 543 3.15 18.29 27.87
CA THR A 543 3.13 19.73 28.00
C THR A 543 4.44 20.20 27.44
N VAL A 544 4.42 20.67 26.19
CA VAL A 544 5.47 21.56 25.72
C VAL A 544 5.41 22.69 26.71
N ALA A 545 6.36 22.71 27.65
CA ALA A 545 6.31 23.56 28.85
C ALA A 545 6.12 25.06 28.53
N ALA A 546 6.29 25.43 27.27
CA ALA A 546 6.08 26.76 26.73
C ALA A 546 4.64 27.01 26.22
N ASP A 547 3.85 26.00 25.88
CA ASP A 547 2.51 26.17 25.28
C ASP A 547 1.40 26.24 26.36
N ALA A 548 1.61 25.63 27.52
CA ALA A 548 0.65 25.62 28.63
C ALA A 548 0.50 26.99 29.35
N ALA A 549 1.44 27.90 29.15
CA ALA A 549 1.49 29.18 29.87
C ALA A 549 0.94 30.39 29.09
N THR A 550 0.70 30.27 27.78
CA THR A 550 0.23 31.40 26.97
C THR A 550 -0.80 30.97 25.93
N ASP A 551 -1.92 31.67 25.89
CA ASP A 551 -2.98 31.51 24.85
C ASP A 551 -2.54 32.09 23.47
N ARG A 552 -1.24 32.35 23.31
CA ARG A 552 -0.66 32.96 22.09
C ARG A 552 -0.61 31.98 20.94
N LEU A 553 -1.10 32.39 19.79
CA LEU A 553 -0.96 31.66 18.52
C LEU A 553 0.49 31.79 18.02
N ARG A 554 1.18 30.65 17.90
CA ARG A 554 2.59 30.58 17.52
C ARG A 554 2.76 30.41 16.02
N LEU A 555 3.68 31.18 15.46
CA LEU A 555 4.07 31.11 14.06
C LEU A 555 5.40 30.39 13.92
N VAL A 556 5.39 29.28 13.17
CA VAL A 556 6.55 28.45 12.88
C VAL A 556 6.97 28.65 11.44
N ALA A 557 8.22 28.99 11.16
CA ALA A 557 8.74 29.14 9.81
C ALA A 557 9.71 28.00 9.48
N GLU A 558 9.35 27.14 8.55
CA GLU A 558 10.25 26.11 8.01
C GLU A 558 11.00 26.64 6.80
N VAL A 559 12.32 26.61 6.88
CA VAL A 559 13.25 27.18 5.90
C VAL A 559 14.40 26.22 5.63
N TRP A 560 15.12 26.39 4.54
CA TRP A 560 16.29 25.58 4.19
C TRP A 560 17.62 26.36 4.17
N ARG A 561 17.56 27.69 4.21
CA ARG A 561 18.73 28.55 4.26
C ARG A 561 18.79 29.33 5.57
N ILE A 562 20.01 29.67 6.02
CA ILE A 562 20.22 30.43 7.24
C ILE A 562 19.67 31.85 7.09
N GLU A 563 19.87 32.48 5.93
CA GLU A 563 19.39 33.82 5.63
C GLU A 563 17.87 33.92 5.73
N ASP A 564 17.16 32.86 5.28
CA ASP A 564 15.73 32.77 5.38
C ASP A 564 15.25 32.58 6.82
N ALA A 565 16.04 31.86 7.65
CA ALA A 565 15.79 31.74 9.08
C ALA A 565 15.88 33.10 9.78
N GLU A 566 16.91 33.88 9.50
CA GLU A 566 17.09 35.22 10.06
C GLU A 566 16.00 36.18 9.61
N ALA A 567 15.59 36.12 8.33
CA ALA A 567 14.48 36.89 7.78
C ALA A 567 13.13 36.55 8.44
N ALA A 568 12.85 35.25 8.68
CA ALA A 568 11.65 34.84 9.38
C ALA A 568 11.60 35.30 10.84
N ILE A 569 12.72 35.21 11.56
CA ILE A 569 12.87 35.70 12.95
C ILE A 569 12.57 37.19 13.00
N ALA A 570 13.20 37.99 12.14
CA ALA A 570 12.98 39.42 12.06
C ALA A 570 11.53 39.78 11.69
N ALA A 571 10.84 38.94 10.98
CA ALA A 571 9.44 39.11 10.58
C ALA A 571 8.41 38.57 11.61
N GLY A 572 8.85 38.08 12.77
CA GLY A 572 7.98 37.71 13.89
C GLY A 572 7.64 36.23 14.01
N ALA A 573 8.46 35.34 13.44
CA ALA A 573 8.36 33.92 13.71
C ALA A 573 8.71 33.60 15.17
N ASP A 574 7.90 32.80 15.86
CA ASP A 574 8.13 32.36 17.23
C ASP A 574 9.08 31.13 17.31
N GLU A 575 9.16 30.38 16.22
CA GLU A 575 10.03 29.21 16.04
C GLU A 575 10.49 29.11 14.58
N VAL A 576 11.70 28.63 14.39
CA VAL A 576 12.25 28.28 13.07
C VAL A 576 12.53 26.80 13.00
N VAL A 577 12.03 26.16 11.94
CA VAL A 577 12.42 24.79 11.57
C VAL A 577 13.41 24.88 10.40
N LEU A 578 14.64 24.46 10.63
CA LEU A 578 15.66 24.42 9.59
C LEU A 578 15.69 23.03 8.95
N ASP A 579 15.44 22.93 7.64
CA ASP A 579 15.66 21.70 6.83
C ASP A 579 16.95 21.83 6.01
N PRO A 580 18.11 21.52 6.57
CA PRO A 580 19.36 21.62 5.85
C PRO A 580 19.52 20.53 4.80
N PHE A 581 18.64 19.51 4.83
CA PHE A 581 18.69 18.35 3.94
C PHE A 581 17.82 18.48 2.69
N LEU A 582 17.03 19.55 2.59
CA LEU A 582 16.11 19.73 1.46
C LEU A 582 16.86 19.84 0.13
N ARG A 583 17.95 20.59 0.14
CA ARG A 583 18.75 20.87 -1.06
C ARG A 583 20.25 20.74 -0.77
N HIS A 584 21.00 20.38 -1.79
CA HIS A 584 22.45 20.35 -1.74
C HIS A 584 23.01 21.64 -2.40
N PRO A 585 24.10 22.28 -1.89
CA PRO A 585 24.82 21.94 -0.66
C PRO A 585 24.08 22.43 0.60
N PHE A 586 24.23 21.70 1.68
CA PHE A 586 23.69 22.13 2.97
C PHE A 586 24.64 23.10 3.69
N PRO A 587 24.14 23.96 4.62
CA PRO A 587 24.95 24.88 5.40
C PRO A 587 25.95 24.14 6.30
N SER A 588 27.03 24.80 6.71
CA SER A 588 27.95 24.17 7.65
C SER A 588 27.34 24.06 9.06
N VAL A 589 27.70 23.02 9.79
CA VAL A 589 27.25 22.80 11.17
C VAL A 589 27.56 24.02 12.05
N ALA A 590 28.75 24.63 11.86
CA ALA A 590 29.15 25.82 12.60
C ALA A 590 28.28 27.05 12.30
N ALA A 591 27.87 27.22 11.04
CA ALA A 591 26.98 28.31 10.66
C ALA A 591 25.56 28.13 11.26
N VAL A 592 25.08 26.90 11.32
CA VAL A 592 23.80 26.59 11.97
C VAL A 592 23.86 26.76 13.48
N GLN A 593 24.99 26.41 14.12
CA GLN A 593 25.19 26.64 15.53
C GLN A 593 25.18 28.16 15.85
N ALA A 594 25.89 28.97 15.08
CA ALA A 594 25.90 30.40 15.24
C ALA A 594 24.51 31.04 15.01
N MET A 595 23.77 30.58 14.03
CA MET A 595 22.37 31.01 13.80
C MET A 595 21.46 30.65 14.98
N ARG A 596 21.59 29.43 15.54
CA ARG A 596 20.85 29.00 16.71
C ARG A 596 21.13 29.90 17.95
N GLU A 597 22.37 30.30 18.17
CA GLU A 597 22.74 31.19 19.27
C GLU A 597 22.10 32.58 19.10
N ARG A 598 22.09 33.14 17.87
CA ARG A 598 21.39 34.40 17.60
C ARG A 598 19.88 34.30 17.78
N ALA A 599 19.28 33.19 17.31
CA ALA A 599 17.85 32.93 17.50
C ALA A 599 17.47 32.83 18.98
N ALA A 600 18.26 32.11 19.78
CA ALA A 600 18.09 32.00 21.22
C ALA A 600 18.17 33.36 21.93
N ALA A 601 19.10 34.22 21.53
CA ALA A 601 19.18 35.60 22.03
C ALA A 601 17.95 36.44 21.71
N ALA A 602 17.24 36.12 20.62
CA ALA A 602 15.95 36.71 20.23
C ALA A 602 14.73 36.00 20.87
N GLY A 603 14.92 34.99 21.72
CA GLY A 603 13.85 34.22 22.33
C GLY A 603 13.16 33.23 21.35
N VAL A 604 13.78 32.94 20.21
CA VAL A 604 13.24 32.07 19.16
C VAL A 604 13.85 30.67 19.24
N THR A 605 13.02 29.64 19.26
CA THR A 605 13.46 28.24 19.21
C THR A 605 13.87 27.85 17.79
N VAL A 606 14.99 27.12 17.67
CA VAL A 606 15.39 26.50 16.41
C VAL A 606 15.23 24.98 16.52
N ARG A 607 14.47 24.40 15.60
CA ARG A 607 14.25 22.97 15.44
C ARG A 607 14.94 22.49 14.16
N LEU A 608 15.50 21.30 14.17
CA LEU A 608 16.07 20.67 12.97
C LEU A 608 15.07 19.72 12.34
N ARG A 609 14.74 19.90 11.05
CA ARG A 609 13.96 18.91 10.30
C ARG A 609 14.91 17.82 9.78
N THR A 610 14.57 16.55 10.07
CA THR A 610 15.30 15.40 9.50
C THR A 610 14.72 15.00 8.15
N PRO A 611 15.49 14.33 7.28
CA PRO A 611 14.90 13.66 6.12
C PRO A 611 13.86 12.64 6.56
N THR A 612 12.77 12.51 5.79
CA THR A 612 11.78 11.46 6.00
C THR A 612 12.37 10.08 5.67
N ILE A 613 13.28 10.03 4.70
CA ILE A 613 13.97 8.81 4.29
C ILE A 613 15.42 8.88 4.77
N VAL A 614 15.82 7.97 5.64
CA VAL A 614 17.17 7.86 6.19
C VAL A 614 17.71 6.46 5.96
N ARG A 615 18.50 6.30 4.89
CA ARG A 615 19.17 5.03 4.60
C ARG A 615 20.36 4.81 5.55
N PRO A 616 20.79 3.57 5.79
CA PRO A 616 21.96 3.29 6.62
C PRO A 616 23.21 4.11 6.21
N ALA A 617 23.43 4.27 4.91
CA ALA A 617 24.54 5.09 4.39
C ALA A 617 24.45 6.59 4.76
N ASP A 618 23.24 7.09 5.01
CA ASP A 618 22.98 8.50 5.35
C ASP A 618 23.10 8.76 6.85
N ARG A 619 22.96 7.72 7.66
CA ARG A 619 22.86 7.80 9.12
C ARG A 619 24.04 8.54 9.74
N ARG A 620 25.27 8.23 9.34
CA ARG A 620 26.48 8.90 9.86
C ARG A 620 26.50 10.40 9.62
N LYS A 621 25.90 10.87 8.50
CA LYS A 621 25.80 12.29 8.20
C LYS A 621 24.75 12.95 9.07
N LEU A 622 23.61 12.31 9.24
CA LEU A 622 22.52 12.78 10.09
C LEU A 622 22.96 12.88 11.55
N ASP A 623 23.70 11.90 12.08
CA ASP A 623 24.18 11.87 13.46
C ASP A 623 25.02 13.08 13.82
N LYS A 624 25.84 13.62 12.89
CA LYS A 624 26.59 14.85 13.09
C LYS A 624 25.70 16.06 13.35
N TRP A 625 24.53 16.11 12.69
CA TRP A 625 23.53 17.16 12.89
C TRP A 625 22.76 16.96 14.19
N LEU A 626 22.39 15.73 14.48
CA LEU A 626 21.71 15.39 15.72
C LEU A 626 22.59 15.67 16.95
N ALA A 627 23.92 15.58 16.84
CA ALA A 627 24.85 15.92 17.91
C ALA A 627 24.78 17.40 18.35
N LEU A 628 24.17 18.30 17.56
CA LEU A 628 23.92 19.69 17.96
C LEU A 628 22.96 19.84 19.15
N GLY A 629 22.24 18.81 19.53
CA GLY A 629 21.31 18.84 20.64
C GLY A 629 20.05 19.68 20.40
N THR A 630 19.75 20.11 19.16
CA THR A 630 18.55 20.88 18.84
C THR A 630 17.28 20.01 18.96
N PRO A 631 16.10 20.60 19.29
CA PRO A 631 14.79 19.98 19.04
C PRO A 631 14.67 19.50 17.60
N VAL A 632 13.84 18.48 17.33
CA VAL A 632 13.76 17.82 16.03
C VAL A 632 12.32 17.81 15.52
N LEU A 633 12.14 17.95 14.21
CA LEU A 633 10.93 17.63 13.44
C LEU A 633 11.26 16.45 12.54
N SER A 634 10.49 15.35 12.61
CA SER A 634 10.77 14.15 11.82
C SER A 634 9.51 13.53 11.26
N GLY A 635 9.50 13.28 9.94
CA GLY A 635 8.50 12.44 9.28
C GLY A 635 8.81 10.94 9.35
N HIS A 636 9.96 10.58 9.89
CA HIS A 636 10.40 9.20 10.02
C HIS A 636 10.02 8.65 11.40
N VAL A 637 8.99 7.80 11.45
CA VAL A 637 8.41 7.29 12.71
C VAL A 637 9.44 6.56 13.58
N GLY A 638 10.37 5.82 12.97
CA GLY A 638 11.47 5.17 13.69
C GLY A 638 12.39 6.16 14.38
N LEU A 639 12.75 7.28 13.72
CA LEU A 639 13.54 8.33 14.33
C LEU A 639 12.79 9.08 15.42
N VAL A 640 11.48 9.29 15.28
CA VAL A 640 10.67 9.87 16.35
C VAL A 640 10.84 9.07 17.63
N HIS A 641 10.69 7.76 17.57
CA HIS A 641 10.85 6.89 18.73
C HIS A 641 12.29 6.86 19.27
N GLU A 642 13.27 6.71 18.39
CA GLU A 642 14.67 6.61 18.78
C GLU A 642 15.17 7.90 19.49
N LEU A 643 14.84 9.06 18.93
CA LEU A 643 15.26 10.34 19.47
C LEU A 643 14.50 10.70 20.76
N ALA A 644 13.21 10.39 20.82
CA ALA A 644 12.42 10.57 22.04
C ALA A 644 12.92 9.69 23.18
N ALA A 645 13.28 8.43 22.90
CA ALA A 645 13.90 7.53 23.87
C ALA A 645 15.26 8.03 24.38
N ALA A 646 15.97 8.82 23.56
CA ALA A 646 17.20 9.52 23.95
C ALA A 646 16.92 10.85 24.66
N GLY A 647 15.69 11.15 25.08
CA GLY A 647 15.31 12.37 25.81
C GLY A 647 15.25 13.63 24.97
N ARG A 648 15.10 13.51 23.66
CA ARG A 648 15.03 14.65 22.73
C ARG A 648 13.58 15.16 22.58
N ASP A 649 13.44 16.47 22.41
CA ASP A 649 12.17 17.07 21.97
C ASP A 649 11.98 16.78 20.47
N VAL A 650 10.98 15.98 20.12
CA VAL A 650 10.72 15.51 18.74
C VAL A 650 9.25 15.71 18.38
N VAL A 651 9.01 16.50 17.36
CA VAL A 651 7.68 16.62 16.73
C VAL A 651 7.58 15.64 15.57
N ALA A 652 6.50 14.85 15.52
CA ALA A 652 6.19 13.99 14.38
C ALA A 652 5.58 14.83 13.24
N ASP A 653 6.24 14.84 12.07
CA ASP A 653 5.82 15.64 10.91
C ASP A 653 4.65 14.97 10.15
N TYR A 654 3.97 15.71 9.25
CA TYR A 654 2.84 15.23 8.44
C TYR A 654 3.15 13.96 7.63
N ALA A 655 4.42 13.75 7.27
CA ALA A 655 4.88 12.52 6.59
C ALA A 655 4.77 11.25 7.46
N ALA A 656 4.53 11.37 8.77
CA ALA A 656 4.14 10.25 9.63
C ALA A 656 2.69 9.78 9.39
N ASN A 657 1.94 10.43 8.49
CA ASN A 657 0.61 10.05 8.05
C ASN A 657 -0.44 9.96 9.17
N CYS A 658 -0.45 10.94 10.08
CA CYS A 658 -1.48 11.03 11.13
C CYS A 658 -2.82 11.49 10.55
N PHE A 659 -3.77 10.57 10.40
CA PHE A 659 -5.12 10.81 9.84
C PHE A 659 -6.24 10.77 10.88
N ASN A 660 -5.98 10.20 12.05
CA ASN A 660 -6.98 10.06 13.11
C ASN A 660 -6.32 10.17 14.50
N ALA A 661 -7.16 10.34 15.52
CA ALA A 661 -6.70 10.52 16.89
C ALA A 661 -5.95 9.30 17.45
N HIS A 662 -6.28 8.08 17.01
CA HIS A 662 -5.58 6.88 17.46
C HIS A 662 -4.16 6.80 16.91
N THR A 663 -3.92 7.25 15.68
CA THR A 663 -2.56 7.43 15.15
C THR A 663 -1.80 8.50 15.92
N ALA A 664 -2.43 9.63 16.27
CA ALA A 664 -1.81 10.66 17.10
C ALA A 664 -1.42 10.10 18.48
N ALA A 665 -2.31 9.30 19.10
CA ALA A 665 -2.05 8.65 20.38
C ALA A 665 -0.81 7.74 20.34
N GLU A 666 -0.65 6.96 19.27
CA GLU A 666 0.54 6.12 19.09
C GLU A 666 1.81 6.95 18.87
N LEU A 667 1.75 8.04 18.12
CA LEU A 667 2.91 8.93 17.96
C LEU A 667 3.31 9.55 19.31
N PHE A 668 2.37 9.96 20.15
CA PHE A 668 2.66 10.39 21.52
C PHE A 668 3.21 9.24 22.40
N ALA A 669 2.67 8.02 22.25
CA ALA A 669 3.19 6.84 22.97
C ALA A 669 4.61 6.43 22.53
N LEU A 670 5.00 6.77 21.30
CA LEU A 670 6.38 6.66 20.81
C LEU A 670 7.29 7.77 21.36
N GLY A 671 6.74 8.76 22.06
CA GLY A 671 7.43 9.85 22.74
C GLY A 671 7.48 11.16 21.95
N ALA A 672 6.69 11.30 20.88
CA ALA A 672 6.57 12.59 20.22
C ALA A 672 6.08 13.67 21.18
N THR A 673 6.70 14.85 21.17
CA THR A 673 6.29 16.02 21.97
C THR A 673 5.22 16.85 21.26
N GLY A 674 5.01 16.61 19.98
CA GLY A 674 3.99 17.22 19.15
C GLY A 674 3.76 16.40 17.88
N VAL A 675 2.62 16.62 17.22
CA VAL A 675 2.21 15.95 16.00
C VAL A 675 1.71 16.97 14.98
N THR A 676 2.20 16.88 13.76
CA THR A 676 1.61 17.55 12.59
C THR A 676 0.72 16.55 11.86
N PRO A 677 -0.62 16.69 11.91
CA PRO A 677 -1.52 15.83 11.15
C PRO A 677 -1.30 15.94 9.64
N SER A 678 -1.83 15.00 8.90
CA SER A 678 -1.67 14.96 7.44
C SER A 678 -2.22 16.22 6.77
N VAL A 679 -1.53 16.67 5.73
CA VAL A 679 -1.93 17.80 4.86
C VAL A 679 -3.13 17.46 3.95
N GLU A 680 -3.60 16.22 3.95
CA GLU A 680 -4.76 15.75 3.19
C GLU A 680 -6.07 15.80 4.01
N LEU A 681 -6.07 16.35 5.22
CA LEU A 681 -7.26 16.49 6.09
C LEU A 681 -7.97 17.84 5.91
N THR A 682 -9.30 17.82 5.99
CA THR A 682 -10.12 19.02 6.08
C THR A 682 -10.01 19.66 7.47
N THR A 683 -10.48 20.91 7.60
CA THR A 683 -10.55 21.59 8.91
C THR A 683 -11.43 20.87 9.91
N GLU A 684 -12.51 20.24 9.46
CA GLU A 684 -13.42 19.43 10.29
C GLU A 684 -12.70 18.17 10.79
N GLU A 685 -12.07 17.43 9.90
CA GLU A 685 -11.32 16.22 10.23
C GLU A 685 -10.13 16.52 11.15
N LEU A 686 -9.42 17.64 10.92
CA LEU A 686 -8.37 18.13 11.83
C LEU A 686 -8.94 18.39 13.24
N GLY A 687 -10.11 19.04 13.34
CA GLY A 687 -10.79 19.25 14.61
C GLY A 687 -11.11 17.95 15.35
N GLU A 688 -11.53 16.91 14.63
CA GLU A 688 -11.77 15.57 15.21
C GLU A 688 -10.48 14.90 15.69
N VAL A 689 -9.40 14.98 14.91
CA VAL A 689 -8.09 14.41 15.28
C VAL A 689 -7.55 15.03 16.57
N VAL A 690 -7.63 16.35 16.73
CA VAL A 690 -7.03 17.06 17.85
C VAL A 690 -7.92 17.14 19.11
N ARG A 691 -9.21 16.86 18.95
CA ARG A 691 -10.23 16.99 20.02
C ARG A 691 -9.87 16.32 21.34
N PRO A 692 -9.32 15.06 21.37
CA PRO A 692 -9.00 14.40 22.64
C PRO A 692 -8.01 15.15 23.51
N TRP A 693 -7.18 16.01 22.92
CA TRP A 693 -6.16 16.82 23.62
C TRP A 693 -6.48 18.32 23.64
N GLY A 694 -7.68 18.72 23.20
CA GLY A 694 -8.06 20.12 23.10
C GLY A 694 -7.12 20.95 22.21
N GLY A 695 -6.54 20.33 21.19
CA GLY A 695 -5.58 20.95 20.27
C GLY A 695 -4.15 21.07 20.80
N THR A 696 -3.89 20.74 22.06
CA THR A 696 -2.55 20.80 22.67
C THR A 696 -1.63 19.75 22.08
N GLY A 697 -0.38 20.15 21.75
CA GLY A 697 0.61 19.25 21.13
C GLY A 697 0.44 19.09 19.60
N PHE A 698 -0.42 19.89 18.97
CA PHE A 698 -0.60 19.81 17.51
C PHE A 698 -0.11 21.08 16.81
N GLU A 699 0.45 20.84 15.61
CA GLU A 699 0.91 21.86 14.68
C GLU A 699 0.26 21.61 13.31
N VAL A 700 -0.14 22.66 12.58
CA VAL A 700 -0.74 22.55 11.25
C VAL A 700 0.04 23.37 10.24
N VAL A 701 0.33 22.78 9.08
CA VAL A 701 0.90 23.47 7.92
C VAL A 701 -0.17 24.33 7.28
N VAL A 702 -0.01 25.64 7.32
CA VAL A 702 -1.01 26.60 6.79
C VAL A 702 -0.52 27.35 5.55
N PHE A 703 0.76 27.29 5.24
CA PHE A 703 1.32 27.93 4.07
C PHE A 703 2.44 27.11 3.43
N GLY A 704 2.58 27.26 2.12
CA GLY A 704 3.75 26.82 1.35
C GLY A 704 3.48 25.57 0.52
N ARG A 705 4.53 24.87 0.12
CA ARG A 705 4.48 23.75 -0.82
C ARG A 705 4.82 22.43 -0.12
N PRO A 706 3.84 21.64 0.34
CA PRO A 706 4.13 20.31 0.84
C PRO A 706 4.83 19.44 -0.21
N GLU A 707 5.59 18.44 0.26
CA GLU A 707 6.21 17.45 -0.61
C GLU A 707 5.13 16.59 -1.27
N GLY A 708 5.14 16.52 -2.60
CA GLY A 708 4.20 15.71 -3.37
C GLY A 708 4.68 14.29 -3.58
N MET A 709 5.99 14.11 -3.77
CA MET A 709 6.64 12.81 -3.91
C MET A 709 8.06 12.86 -3.34
N THR A 710 8.48 11.76 -2.72
CA THR A 710 9.86 11.53 -2.33
C THR A 710 10.40 10.33 -3.11
N LEU A 711 11.43 10.58 -3.93
CA LEU A 711 11.97 9.64 -4.92
C LEU A 711 13.40 9.25 -4.57
N GLU A 712 13.71 7.97 -4.62
CA GLU A 712 15.12 7.52 -4.61
C GLU A 712 15.81 7.79 -5.96
N HIS A 713 15.03 8.08 -7.00
CA HIS A 713 15.48 8.41 -8.34
C HIS A 713 15.81 9.91 -8.48
N CYS A 714 16.89 10.25 -9.20
CA CYS A 714 17.25 11.64 -9.50
C CYS A 714 16.98 11.94 -10.98
N VAL A 715 15.99 12.82 -11.25
CA VAL A 715 15.58 13.19 -12.61
C VAL A 715 16.71 13.89 -13.39
N LEU A 716 17.55 14.71 -12.72
CA LEU A 716 18.71 15.34 -13.35
C LEU A 716 19.77 14.33 -13.79
N ASN A 717 20.12 13.39 -12.91
CA ASN A 717 21.07 12.33 -13.26
C ASN A 717 20.56 11.51 -14.45
N ALA A 718 19.27 11.18 -14.48
CA ALA A 718 18.67 10.46 -15.58
C ALA A 718 18.65 11.26 -16.89
N ALA A 719 18.35 12.56 -16.83
CA ALA A 719 18.35 13.45 -17.98
C ALA A 719 19.72 13.51 -18.67
N PHE A 720 20.79 13.60 -17.87
CA PHE A 720 22.16 13.71 -18.37
C PHE A 720 22.91 12.37 -18.43
N ASP A 721 22.21 11.25 -18.26
CA ASP A 721 22.76 9.88 -18.22
C ASP A 721 23.94 9.74 -17.25
N ARG A 722 23.73 10.22 -16.02
CA ARG A 722 24.71 10.24 -14.93
C ARG A 722 24.27 9.34 -13.79
N THR A 723 25.21 8.92 -12.96
CA THR A 723 24.97 8.22 -11.71
C THR A 723 25.21 9.16 -10.52
N PRO A 724 24.72 8.85 -9.31
CA PRO A 724 24.97 9.68 -8.12
C PRO A 724 26.46 9.94 -7.84
N THR A 725 27.34 8.99 -8.15
CA THR A 725 28.78 9.11 -7.98
C THR A 725 29.47 9.96 -9.05
N HIS A 726 28.81 10.22 -10.18
CA HIS A 726 29.37 10.92 -11.33
C HIS A 726 28.50 12.10 -11.80
N CYS A 727 27.61 12.62 -10.94
CA CYS A 727 26.70 13.71 -11.29
C CYS A 727 27.40 15.07 -11.49
N ARG A 728 28.60 15.26 -10.95
CA ARG A 728 29.39 16.52 -11.02
C ARG A 728 28.58 17.74 -10.57
N ASP A 729 27.81 17.59 -9.51
CA ASP A 729 27.02 18.66 -8.89
C ASP A 729 26.05 19.37 -9.87
N LEU A 730 25.38 18.62 -10.71
CA LEU A 730 24.39 19.17 -11.67
C LEU A 730 23.36 20.07 -10.96
N CYS A 731 22.83 19.61 -9.82
CA CYS A 731 21.80 20.34 -9.04
C CYS A 731 22.33 21.53 -8.23
N THR A 732 23.66 21.73 -8.09
CA THR A 732 24.23 22.82 -7.30
C THR A 732 24.87 23.90 -8.14
N ARG A 733 25.38 23.56 -9.34
CA ARG A 733 26.13 24.49 -10.20
C ARG A 733 25.45 24.74 -11.53
N ALA A 734 25.09 23.67 -12.27
CA ALA A 734 24.55 23.80 -13.60
C ALA A 734 23.07 24.16 -13.61
N HIS A 735 22.27 23.49 -12.77
CA HIS A 735 20.81 23.59 -12.74
C HIS A 735 20.28 23.64 -11.30
N PRO A 736 20.52 24.73 -10.54
CA PRO A 736 20.16 24.83 -9.11
C PRO A 736 18.65 24.92 -8.85
N ASP A 737 17.86 25.36 -9.82
CA ASP A 737 16.40 25.40 -9.73
C ASP A 737 15.80 24.68 -10.95
N THR A 738 15.25 23.51 -10.74
CA THR A 738 14.63 22.70 -11.79
C THR A 738 13.17 22.40 -11.48
N ARG A 739 12.38 22.24 -12.54
CA ARG A 739 10.95 21.97 -12.45
C ARG A 739 10.54 20.88 -13.44
N LEU A 740 9.59 20.05 -13.02
CA LEU A 740 8.87 19.13 -13.90
C LEU A 740 7.54 19.78 -14.29
N GLU A 741 7.37 20.03 -15.58
CA GLU A 741 6.14 20.54 -16.17
C GLU A 741 5.32 19.37 -16.71
N ASP A 742 4.05 19.25 -16.26
CA ASP A 742 3.13 18.24 -16.77
C ASP A 742 2.39 18.71 -18.04
N PRO A 743 1.69 17.81 -18.77
CA PRO A 743 0.96 18.19 -20.00
C PRO A 743 -0.13 19.25 -19.81
N ALA A 744 -0.57 19.51 -18.57
CA ALA A 744 -1.53 20.54 -18.23
C ALA A 744 -0.86 21.89 -17.89
N GLY A 745 0.47 21.97 -17.94
CA GLY A 745 1.25 23.17 -17.65
C GLY A 745 1.45 23.43 -16.15
N TYR A 746 1.26 22.43 -15.28
CA TYR A 746 1.63 22.54 -13.88
C TYR A 746 3.13 22.32 -13.71
N GLU A 747 3.83 23.27 -13.12
CA GLU A 747 5.24 23.18 -12.80
C GLU A 747 5.46 22.73 -11.36
N PHE A 748 6.11 21.57 -11.17
CA PHE A 748 6.45 21.02 -9.87
C PHE A 748 7.93 21.26 -9.60
N PRO A 749 8.28 22.10 -8.60
CA PRO A 749 9.67 22.32 -8.25
C PRO A 749 10.33 21.03 -7.77
N VAL A 750 11.57 20.80 -8.20
CA VAL A 750 12.37 19.63 -7.82
C VAL A 750 13.45 20.08 -6.84
N ALA A 751 13.38 19.60 -5.61
CA ALA A 751 14.47 19.73 -4.64
C ALA A 751 15.32 18.47 -4.66
N THR A 752 16.63 18.59 -4.86
CA THR A 752 17.56 17.45 -4.89
C THR A 752 18.46 17.50 -3.65
N ASP A 753 18.40 16.47 -2.83
CA ASP A 753 19.19 16.34 -1.64
C ASP A 753 20.64 15.88 -1.92
N TYR A 754 21.46 15.85 -0.87
CA TYR A 754 22.86 15.42 -0.93
C TYR A 754 23.04 13.93 -1.31
N ALA A 755 21.99 13.14 -1.17
CA ALA A 755 21.99 11.73 -1.52
C ALA A 755 21.41 11.47 -2.92
N CYS A 756 21.22 12.55 -3.72
CA CYS A 756 20.61 12.52 -5.05
C CYS A 756 19.18 11.96 -5.04
N ARG A 757 18.43 12.15 -3.94
CA ARG A 757 16.98 11.93 -3.90
C ARG A 757 16.27 13.19 -4.36
N ASN A 758 15.16 13.02 -5.02
CA ASN A 758 14.33 14.15 -5.41
C ASN A 758 13.07 14.22 -4.55
N ARG A 759 12.74 15.43 -4.10
CA ARG A 759 11.44 15.78 -3.54
C ARG A 759 10.73 16.66 -4.56
N LEU A 760 9.59 16.19 -5.06
CA LEU A 760 8.72 16.99 -5.92
C LEU A 760 7.79 17.80 -5.03
N LEU A 761 7.83 19.13 -5.16
CA LEU A 761 7.04 20.04 -4.33
C LEU A 761 5.74 20.41 -5.06
N HIS A 762 4.72 20.81 -4.31
CA HIS A 762 3.45 21.25 -4.89
C HIS A 762 3.67 22.40 -5.90
N SER A 763 2.94 22.36 -7.00
CA SER A 763 3.04 23.39 -8.08
C SER A 763 2.65 24.78 -7.60
N ARG A 764 1.76 24.89 -6.62
CA ARG A 764 1.30 26.14 -6.00
C ARG A 764 1.41 26.08 -4.49
N PRO A 765 1.74 27.19 -3.81
CA PRO A 765 1.69 27.21 -2.35
C PRO A 765 0.24 27.06 -1.85
N ILE A 766 0.07 26.35 -0.74
CA ILE A 766 -1.16 26.39 0.04
C ILE A 766 -1.26 27.77 0.71
N ASP A 767 -2.45 28.34 0.80
CA ASP A 767 -2.81 29.46 1.67
C ASP A 767 -3.99 29.07 2.55
N GLY A 768 -3.71 28.84 3.83
CA GLY A 768 -4.67 28.48 4.87
C GLY A 768 -5.18 29.67 5.69
N THR A 769 -4.88 30.90 5.28
CA THR A 769 -5.21 32.12 6.08
C THR A 769 -6.68 32.18 6.48
N GLU A 770 -7.60 31.87 5.57
CA GLU A 770 -9.06 31.90 5.84
C GLU A 770 -9.52 30.87 6.88
N PHE A 771 -8.74 29.82 7.14
CA PHE A 771 -9.08 28.73 8.05
C PHE A 771 -8.47 28.92 9.45
N LEU A 772 -7.59 29.90 9.65
CA LEU A 772 -6.94 30.16 10.94
C LEU A 772 -7.92 30.31 12.12
N PRO A 773 -9.07 31.04 12.00
CA PRO A 773 -10.02 31.15 13.09
C PRO A 773 -10.61 29.80 13.51
N ARG A 774 -10.92 28.94 12.52
CA ARG A 774 -11.49 27.62 12.75
C ARG A 774 -10.48 26.67 13.40
N LEU A 775 -9.24 26.67 12.91
CA LEU A 775 -8.14 25.88 13.48
C LEU A 775 -7.79 26.33 14.91
N ALA A 776 -7.71 27.64 15.15
CA ALA A 776 -7.51 28.19 16.49
C ALA A 776 -8.68 27.88 17.43
N GLY A 777 -9.91 27.91 16.94
CA GLY A 777 -11.15 27.50 17.65
C GLY A 777 -11.16 26.02 18.02
N ALA A 778 -10.51 25.14 17.24
CA ALA A 778 -10.28 23.73 17.56
C ALA A 778 -9.16 23.51 18.62
N GLY A 779 -8.56 24.61 19.11
CA GLY A 779 -7.49 24.56 20.13
C GLY A 779 -6.08 24.47 19.60
N ILE A 780 -5.88 24.46 18.27
CA ILE A 780 -4.54 24.45 17.66
C ILE A 780 -3.87 25.79 17.90
N ARG A 781 -2.61 25.76 18.36
CA ARG A 781 -1.85 26.94 18.71
C ARG A 781 -0.58 27.15 17.90
N ARG A 782 -0.21 26.21 17.04
CA ARG A 782 1.03 26.23 16.25
C ARG A 782 0.70 26.14 14.77
N PHE A 783 1.18 27.11 13.99
CA PHE A 783 0.88 27.28 12.57
C PHE A 783 2.18 27.36 11.78
N ARG A 784 2.43 26.40 10.89
CA ARG A 784 3.69 26.27 10.16
C ARG A 784 3.60 26.78 8.73
N LEU A 785 4.61 27.57 8.35
CA LEU A 785 4.85 28.07 6.99
C LEU A 785 6.02 27.30 6.38
N LEU A 786 5.87 26.82 5.14
CA LEU A 786 6.91 26.11 4.39
C LEU A 786 7.52 27.03 3.33
N PHE A 787 8.82 27.32 3.46
CA PHE A 787 9.62 28.06 2.49
C PHE A 787 10.71 27.14 1.94
N ASN A 788 10.48 26.55 0.77
CA ASN A 788 11.29 25.45 0.26
C ASN A 788 11.65 25.58 -1.23
N VAL A 789 11.33 26.73 -1.85
CA VAL A 789 11.66 27.05 -3.23
C VAL A 789 12.55 28.29 -3.28
N PRO A 790 13.57 28.35 -4.18
CA PRO A 790 14.31 29.57 -4.39
C PRO A 790 13.39 30.76 -4.75
N GLY A 791 13.60 31.91 -4.10
CA GLY A 791 12.79 33.10 -4.33
C GLY A 791 11.50 33.18 -3.51
N ASP A 792 11.28 32.29 -2.55
CA ASP A 792 10.19 32.43 -1.59
C ASP A 792 10.33 33.75 -0.82
N ARG A 793 9.23 34.49 -0.65
CA ARG A 793 9.16 35.81 0.01
C ARG A 793 9.03 35.63 1.53
N VAL A 794 10.08 35.10 2.17
CA VAL A 794 10.05 34.67 3.57
C VAL A 794 9.63 35.76 4.53
N ALA A 795 10.28 36.94 4.50
CA ALA A 795 9.99 38.02 5.42
C ALA A 795 8.55 38.54 5.28
N GLU A 796 8.11 38.81 4.04
CA GLU A 796 6.82 39.42 3.78
C GLU A 796 5.67 38.46 4.14
N VAL A 797 5.79 37.17 3.77
CA VAL A 797 4.76 36.16 4.08
C VAL A 797 4.73 35.88 5.58
N THR A 798 5.86 35.78 6.25
CA THR A 798 5.93 35.59 7.71
C THR A 798 5.26 36.77 8.44
N ALA A 799 5.56 38.01 8.06
CA ALA A 799 4.94 39.21 8.64
C ALA A 799 3.42 39.24 8.40
N ALA A 800 2.97 38.88 7.20
CA ALA A 800 1.54 38.85 6.89
C ALA A 800 0.78 37.77 7.68
N TYR A 801 1.39 36.57 7.88
CA TYR A 801 0.81 35.52 8.74
C TYR A 801 0.84 35.92 10.22
N ARG A 802 1.90 36.63 10.69
CA ARG A 802 1.93 37.16 12.06
C ARG A 802 0.76 38.13 12.30
N GLU A 803 0.55 39.08 11.39
CA GLU A 803 -0.58 40.00 11.44
C GLU A 803 -1.92 39.27 11.45
N ALA A 804 -2.07 38.26 10.59
CA ALA A 804 -3.30 37.43 10.51
C ALA A 804 -3.57 36.68 11.82
N LEU A 805 -2.55 36.07 12.45
CA LEU A 805 -2.68 35.36 13.72
C LEU A 805 -2.97 36.33 14.90
N ASP A 806 -2.35 37.49 14.93
CA ASP A 806 -2.64 38.50 15.95
C ASP A 806 -4.08 39.05 15.82
N GLY A 807 -4.56 39.21 14.58
CA GLY A 807 -5.93 39.53 14.29
C GLY A 807 -6.94 38.50 14.78
N VAL A 808 -6.63 37.19 14.56
CA VAL A 808 -7.45 36.06 15.05
C VAL A 808 -7.43 36.00 16.57
N ALA A 809 -6.28 36.16 17.20
CA ALA A 809 -6.16 36.18 18.66
C ALA A 809 -6.97 37.31 19.30
N ALA A 810 -7.13 38.46 18.62
CA ALA A 810 -7.96 39.56 19.03
C ALA A 810 -9.49 39.38 18.72
N GLY A 811 -9.89 38.20 18.22
CA GLY A 811 -11.29 37.91 17.86
C GLY A 811 -11.73 38.50 16.51
N GLY A 812 -10.79 38.99 15.71
CA GLY A 812 -11.05 39.50 14.36
C GLY A 812 -10.99 38.47 13.25
N THR A 813 -11.16 38.91 12.02
CA THR A 813 -10.97 38.11 10.82
C THR A 813 -9.54 38.27 10.34
N PRO A 814 -8.94 37.21 9.78
CA PRO A 814 -7.59 37.28 9.21
C PRO A 814 -7.57 38.27 8.04
N GLY A 815 -6.54 39.11 7.98
CA GLY A 815 -6.34 40.11 6.94
C GLY A 815 -6.16 39.48 5.54
N ARG A 816 -6.19 40.31 4.50
CA ARG A 816 -5.97 39.92 3.11
C ARG A 816 -4.49 40.04 2.66
N ALA A 817 -3.57 40.33 3.58
CA ALA A 817 -2.18 40.65 3.28
C ALA A 817 -1.49 39.49 2.53
N VAL A 818 -1.70 38.24 2.95
CA VAL A 818 -1.15 37.05 2.29
C VAL A 818 -1.63 36.93 0.84
N ARG A 819 -2.93 37.08 0.61
CA ARG A 819 -3.51 37.02 -0.75
C ARG A 819 -3.02 38.16 -1.65
N ALA A 820 -2.81 39.34 -1.09
CA ALA A 820 -2.20 40.47 -1.82
C ALA A 820 -0.78 40.13 -2.31
N LEU A 821 -0.02 39.34 -1.54
CA LEU A 821 1.30 38.88 -1.91
C LEU A 821 1.30 37.77 -2.98
N LEU A 822 0.34 36.84 -2.94
CA LEU A 822 0.28 35.67 -3.80
C LEU A 822 -0.47 35.90 -5.11
N GLY A 823 -1.40 36.86 -5.16
CA GLY A 823 -2.36 37.01 -6.25
C GLY A 823 -3.21 35.76 -6.38
N ASP A 824 -3.41 35.26 -7.60
CA ASP A 824 -4.20 34.04 -7.89
C ASP A 824 -3.37 32.76 -7.91
N ARG A 825 -2.09 32.82 -7.57
CA ARG A 825 -1.13 31.69 -7.67
C ARG A 825 -1.02 30.88 -6.39
N PHE A 826 -2.14 30.49 -5.78
CA PHE A 826 -2.20 29.66 -4.59
C PHE A 826 -3.27 28.58 -4.69
N THR A 827 -3.30 27.67 -3.73
CA THR A 827 -4.37 26.68 -3.50
C THR A 827 -4.82 26.74 -2.04
N ARG A 828 -6.04 26.33 -1.76
CA ARG A 828 -6.54 26.14 -0.39
C ARG A 828 -6.13 24.82 0.24
N GLY A 829 -5.39 23.98 -0.50
CA GLY A 829 -5.12 22.62 -0.07
C GLY A 829 -6.40 21.82 0.18
N HIS A 830 -6.35 20.92 1.13
CA HIS A 830 -7.50 20.08 1.52
C HIS A 830 -8.36 20.68 2.64
N PHE A 831 -8.07 21.87 3.16
CA PHE A 831 -8.82 22.48 4.27
C PHE A 831 -10.33 22.57 4.06
N ALA A 832 -10.77 22.76 2.81
CA ALA A 832 -12.17 22.86 2.44
C ALA A 832 -12.69 21.64 1.65
N ARG A 833 -11.83 20.67 1.29
CA ARG A 833 -12.18 19.55 0.40
C ARG A 833 -11.55 18.26 0.88
N ALA A 834 -12.40 17.29 1.17
CA ALA A 834 -11.95 15.95 1.54
C ALA A 834 -11.33 15.20 0.35
N VAL A 835 -10.37 14.32 0.63
CA VAL A 835 -9.83 13.31 -0.31
C VAL A 835 -10.56 11.99 -0.19
#